data_85ddc357fc49cd92b62383d3d24858cd
#
_entry.id   85ddc357fc49cd92b62383d3d24858cd
#
_cell.length_a   1.000
_cell.length_b   1.000
_cell.length_c   1.000
_cell.angle_alpha   90.00
_cell.angle_beta   90.00
_cell.angle_gamma   90.00
#
_symmetry.space_group_name_H-M   'P 1'
#
loop_
_entity.id
_entity.type
_entity.pdbx_description
1 polymer ?
#
loop_
_entity_poly.entity_id
_entity_poly.type
_entity_poly.pdbx_seq_one_letter_code
_entity_poly.pdbx_strand_id
1 'polypeptide(L)'
;MNTNSKGTLIGVGLGPGDPALLTLAARDAVVRAKIICYIHASNSTSVAKKIATDFIADGVTEIAISVDMQANQGERRKAYDAGASEILSHLKAGKDVIFLCEGDPLFYGSFVHLAQKINQLSDGDFKIKSIPGVSSINAAAAAAGMALASDNETFAVIPATLNRAALSAALAGNGAVALIKIGNNLEKLKQILKTKNRLDGAVLVTNASGMDEKIEKLSDVTHATYFSLVLIPPVISSTESVPHGAAIVIINQAGVESGVQLKNSLPGAKLFSRFATEKADELFLSTTETLKNLFTANTPIVAVAASGIVIRALAGLLNDKKTEPPVIAVSSDGAHAVPLLGGHNGANRLARACANGLGGAAAITTAGETEFGIALDDPPLGWVVANPNAAKGVMAKMLAGEIVNLEVAAGKASWLNQGTASFNMGKTDAKVESVLVTEREIANPEKTLVIHPPVLALGVGCERGTDADELYSLALEALNNAGLSKNSIACVCSLDLKSDEPAVLELAKRLGVPLKFFSAPELEAQTPNLANPSDTVFAEVGCHGVCEGAALAACGLGGKLIVEKQKSKRATVAIGQSIDSISPESIGHGQGRLYIVGTGPGRDGWRTPDATRVLSLVTDVVGYELYLDLVADLIKGKTRHTSQLAQEEARVRMALDLAAAGRDVALVSSGDPGIYAMAALAFELLDKENNASWNRLEIEVLPGISAFQATSARIGAPMGHDFCLISLSDLLTPWEVIEQRLRAAAQGGFAVAFYNPVSKRRTKQLEIARDILLGHRDPDTPVILGRNLGRDGENIRVITLAELSSSDADMLTMVIVGGPETKTIKRGEKTYVYTPRGYSKKMKEGAKND
;
A
#
# COMPACT_ATOMS: atom_id res chain seq x y z
N MET A 1 -32.05 63.52 -15.01
CA MET A 1 -32.28 62.13 -15.47
C MET A 1 -32.18 61.23 -14.25
N ASN A 2 -33.35 60.82 -13.67
CA ASN A 2 -33.39 59.89 -12.59
C ASN A 2 -33.06 58.50 -13.13
N THR A 3 -31.87 58.02 -12.91
CA THR A 3 -31.53 56.61 -13.09
C THR A 3 -32.24 55.83 -11.97
N ASN A 4 -33.39 55.32 -12.24
CA ASN A 4 -34.05 54.35 -11.36
C ASN A 4 -33.06 53.19 -11.15
N SER A 5 -32.35 53.19 -10.02
CA SER A 5 -31.48 52.07 -9.67
C SER A 5 -32.39 50.85 -9.43
N LYS A 6 -32.29 49.84 -10.29
CA LYS A 6 -32.99 48.55 -10.15
C LYS A 6 -32.58 47.91 -8.81
N GLY A 7 -33.54 47.26 -8.13
CA GLY A 7 -33.24 46.52 -6.91
C GLY A 7 -32.45 45.25 -7.13
N THR A 8 -31.86 44.70 -6.09
CA THR A 8 -31.03 43.49 -6.09
C THR A 8 -31.74 42.37 -5.33
N LEU A 9 -31.82 41.18 -5.89
CA LEU A 9 -32.18 39.97 -5.14
C LEU A 9 -30.95 39.39 -4.45
N ILE A 10 -31.01 39.17 -3.12
CA ILE A 10 -29.90 38.67 -2.32
C ILE A 10 -30.36 37.41 -1.58
N GLY A 11 -29.85 36.24 -1.93
CA GLY A 11 -30.00 35.01 -1.16
C GLY A 11 -29.06 35.01 0.05
N VAL A 12 -29.60 34.85 1.23
CA VAL A 12 -28.84 34.91 2.49
C VAL A 12 -28.89 33.55 3.18
N GLY A 13 -27.75 32.91 3.34
CA GLY A 13 -27.59 31.67 4.10
C GLY A 13 -27.55 31.92 5.59
N LEU A 14 -28.54 31.36 6.29
CA LEU A 14 -28.74 31.57 7.74
C LEU A 14 -28.13 30.48 8.61
N GLY A 15 -27.45 29.52 8.01
CA GLY A 15 -26.98 28.34 8.72
C GLY A 15 -28.11 27.31 8.95
N PRO A 16 -27.78 26.15 9.54
CA PRO A 16 -28.69 25.00 9.59
C PRO A 16 -29.70 24.97 10.72
N GLY A 17 -29.62 25.88 11.70
CA GLY A 17 -30.56 25.92 12.83
C GLY A 17 -30.20 26.88 13.96
N ASP A 18 -28.97 26.85 14.43
CA ASP A 18 -28.47 27.72 15.51
C ASP A 18 -28.17 29.14 14.97
N PRO A 19 -28.84 30.21 15.52
CA PRO A 19 -28.49 31.59 15.18
C PRO A 19 -27.02 31.97 15.38
N ALA A 20 -26.29 31.29 16.26
CA ALA A 20 -24.87 31.51 16.47
C ALA A 20 -24.01 31.11 15.25
N LEU A 21 -24.55 30.32 14.32
CA LEU A 21 -23.89 29.91 13.07
C LEU A 21 -24.19 30.86 11.89
N LEU A 22 -24.89 31.98 12.13
CA LEU A 22 -25.00 33.03 11.13
C LEU A 22 -23.63 33.66 10.87
N THR A 23 -23.29 33.81 9.59
CA THR A 23 -22.14 34.64 9.26
C THR A 23 -22.43 36.12 9.58
N LEU A 24 -21.43 36.89 9.93
CA LEU A 24 -21.56 38.32 10.17
C LEU A 24 -22.22 39.04 8.98
N ALA A 25 -21.87 38.64 7.75
CA ALA A 25 -22.44 39.20 6.53
C ALA A 25 -23.92 38.87 6.39
N ALA A 26 -24.35 37.65 6.75
CA ALA A 26 -25.76 37.24 6.75
C ALA A 26 -26.56 38.01 7.78
N ARG A 27 -26.05 38.12 9.02
CA ARG A 27 -26.68 38.92 10.10
C ARG A 27 -26.87 40.37 9.65
N ASP A 28 -25.81 41.00 9.12
CA ASP A 28 -25.84 42.41 8.73
C ASP A 28 -26.79 42.67 7.55
N ALA A 29 -26.92 41.69 6.65
CA ALA A 29 -27.90 41.75 5.54
C ALA A 29 -29.34 41.67 6.04
N VAL A 30 -29.63 40.78 6.99
CA VAL A 30 -30.97 40.67 7.62
C VAL A 30 -31.31 41.92 8.42
N VAL A 31 -30.45 42.44 9.28
CA VAL A 31 -30.64 43.66 10.08
C VAL A 31 -30.95 44.88 9.21
N ARG A 32 -30.35 45.01 8.04
CA ARG A 32 -30.57 46.12 7.09
C ARG A 32 -31.73 45.88 6.13
N ALA A 33 -32.33 44.68 6.12
CA ALA A 33 -33.38 44.35 5.21
C ALA A 33 -34.60 45.24 5.37
N LYS A 34 -35.16 45.71 4.26
CA LYS A 34 -36.48 46.38 4.21
C LYS A 34 -37.56 45.44 3.70
N ILE A 35 -37.15 44.44 2.91
CA ILE A 35 -38.03 43.40 2.39
C ILE A 35 -37.31 42.05 2.58
N ILE A 36 -37.95 41.13 3.27
CA ILE A 36 -37.49 39.75 3.39
C ILE A 36 -38.47 38.82 2.66
N CYS A 37 -37.91 37.75 2.10
CA CYS A 37 -38.69 36.68 1.48
C CYS A 37 -38.24 35.33 2.04
N TYR A 38 -39.16 34.41 2.30
CA TYR A 38 -38.86 33.09 2.81
C TYR A 38 -39.89 32.06 2.36
N ILE A 39 -39.52 30.80 2.38
CA ILE A 39 -40.41 29.68 2.13
C ILE A 39 -40.91 29.10 3.44
N HIS A 40 -42.13 28.66 3.46
CA HIS A 40 -42.71 27.86 4.54
C HIS A 40 -43.60 26.74 3.96
N ALA A 41 -43.70 25.62 4.71
CA ALA A 41 -44.66 24.60 4.39
C ALA A 41 -46.07 25.08 4.75
N SER A 42 -47.12 24.65 4.00
CA SER A 42 -48.49 25.16 4.12
C SER A 42 -49.05 25.11 5.55
N ASN A 43 -48.55 24.24 6.43
CA ASN A 43 -49.02 24.05 7.79
C ASN A 43 -47.95 24.27 8.86
N SER A 44 -46.86 25.01 8.54
CA SER A 44 -45.76 25.25 9.49
C SER A 44 -45.15 26.64 9.35
N THR A 45 -44.49 27.11 10.42
CA THR A 45 -43.65 28.32 10.38
C THR A 45 -42.36 28.08 9.60
N SER A 46 -41.86 29.10 8.91
CA SER A 46 -40.58 29.02 8.20
C SER A 46 -39.42 28.82 9.18
N VAL A 47 -38.61 27.78 8.98
CA VAL A 47 -37.40 27.56 9.75
C VAL A 47 -36.40 28.67 9.51
N ALA A 48 -36.21 29.08 8.24
CA ALA A 48 -35.36 30.20 7.88
C ALA A 48 -35.74 31.50 8.63
N LYS A 49 -37.06 31.84 8.67
CA LYS A 49 -37.52 33.00 9.41
C LYS A 49 -37.25 32.84 10.92
N LYS A 50 -37.47 31.64 11.48
CA LYS A 50 -37.21 31.37 12.91
C LYS A 50 -35.74 31.59 13.27
N ILE A 51 -34.80 31.15 12.47
CA ILE A 51 -33.36 31.38 12.68
C ILE A 51 -33.03 32.87 12.71
N ALA A 52 -33.67 33.68 11.87
CA ALA A 52 -33.35 35.09 11.70
C ALA A 52 -34.21 36.00 12.62
N THR A 53 -35.14 35.50 13.42
CA THR A 53 -36.19 36.28 14.13
C THR A 53 -35.60 37.42 14.92
N ASP A 54 -34.55 37.21 15.68
CA ASP A 54 -33.93 38.21 16.57
C ASP A 54 -33.18 39.33 15.81
N PHE A 55 -32.99 39.17 14.50
CA PHE A 55 -32.25 40.10 13.67
C PHE A 55 -33.17 40.84 12.66
N ILE A 56 -34.42 40.44 12.56
CA ILE A 56 -35.40 41.11 11.69
C ILE A 56 -35.92 42.36 12.40
N ALA A 57 -35.72 43.53 11.80
CA ALA A 57 -36.18 44.81 12.32
C ALA A 57 -37.72 44.96 12.27
N ASP A 58 -38.29 45.75 13.18
CA ASP A 58 -39.69 46.06 13.16
C ASP A 58 -40.10 46.79 11.86
N GLY A 59 -41.25 46.44 11.25
CA GLY A 59 -41.79 47.09 10.07
C GLY A 59 -41.19 46.62 8.72
N VAL A 60 -40.41 45.55 8.73
CA VAL A 60 -39.90 44.89 7.49
C VAL A 60 -41.08 44.30 6.73
N THR A 61 -41.12 44.53 5.38
CA THR A 61 -42.10 43.87 4.51
C THR A 61 -41.72 42.39 4.31
N GLU A 62 -42.68 41.49 4.58
CA GLU A 62 -42.48 40.05 4.44
C GLU A 62 -43.19 39.50 3.20
N ILE A 63 -42.48 38.71 2.41
CA ILE A 63 -43.00 37.91 1.30
C ILE A 63 -42.89 36.43 1.70
N ALA A 64 -44.05 35.84 2.07
CA ALA A 64 -44.08 34.45 2.54
C ALA A 64 -44.55 33.53 1.39
N ILE A 65 -43.68 32.70 0.87
CA ILE A 65 -43.99 31.75 -0.17
C ILE A 65 -44.40 30.41 0.48
N SER A 66 -45.74 30.12 0.35
CA SER A 66 -46.25 28.84 0.85
C SER A 66 -46.06 27.73 -0.17
N VAL A 67 -45.37 26.66 0.24
CA VAL A 67 -45.12 25.50 -0.63
C VAL A 67 -45.63 24.25 0.07
N ASP A 68 -46.53 23.52 -0.58
CA ASP A 68 -46.91 22.20 -0.08
C ASP A 68 -45.83 21.18 -0.46
N MET A 69 -45.14 20.65 0.53
CA MET A 69 -44.07 19.70 0.36
C MET A 69 -44.53 18.33 -0.17
N GLN A 70 -45.82 18.01 0.00
CA GLN A 70 -46.44 16.79 -0.52
C GLN A 70 -47.03 16.96 -1.92
N ALA A 71 -47.18 18.20 -2.38
CA ALA A 71 -47.76 18.52 -3.69
C ALA A 71 -46.91 18.00 -4.85
N ASN A 72 -47.51 17.77 -5.99
CA ASN A 72 -46.82 17.40 -7.19
C ASN A 72 -45.87 18.52 -7.69
N GLN A 73 -44.97 18.19 -8.61
CA GLN A 73 -43.99 19.14 -9.11
C GLN A 73 -44.60 20.38 -9.77
N GLY A 74 -45.77 20.23 -10.40
CA GLY A 74 -46.48 21.32 -11.06
C GLY A 74 -47.06 22.34 -10.09
N GLU A 75 -47.63 21.90 -8.98
CA GLU A 75 -48.18 22.77 -7.95
C GLU A 75 -47.07 23.52 -7.18
N ARG A 76 -45.99 22.85 -6.84
CA ARG A 76 -44.81 23.50 -6.28
C ARG A 76 -44.26 24.60 -7.20
N ARG A 77 -44.24 24.34 -8.52
CA ARG A 77 -43.79 25.31 -9.54
C ARG A 77 -44.65 26.55 -9.53
N LYS A 78 -45.99 26.41 -9.41
CA LYS A 78 -46.91 27.58 -9.33
C LYS A 78 -46.64 28.48 -8.12
N ALA A 79 -46.35 27.91 -6.96
CA ALA A 79 -46.00 28.68 -5.79
C ALA A 79 -44.72 29.50 -6.01
N TYR A 80 -43.68 28.90 -6.60
CA TYR A 80 -42.43 29.61 -6.96
C TYR A 80 -42.70 30.71 -8.03
N ASP A 81 -43.56 30.48 -8.99
CA ASP A 81 -43.93 31.45 -10.04
C ASP A 81 -44.63 32.68 -9.43
N ALA A 82 -45.53 32.47 -8.50
CA ALA A 82 -46.22 33.55 -7.80
C ALA A 82 -45.22 34.38 -6.95
N GLY A 83 -44.40 33.72 -6.14
CA GLY A 83 -43.37 34.38 -5.32
C GLY A 83 -42.33 35.16 -6.18
N ALA A 84 -41.92 34.59 -7.33
CA ALA A 84 -41.03 35.27 -8.26
C ALA A 84 -41.65 36.55 -8.84
N SER A 85 -42.94 36.52 -9.16
CA SER A 85 -43.65 37.67 -9.71
C SER A 85 -43.78 38.79 -8.66
N GLU A 86 -44.03 38.48 -7.41
CA GLU A 86 -44.08 39.43 -6.31
C GLU A 86 -42.70 40.06 -6.05
N ILE A 87 -41.66 39.25 -5.98
CA ILE A 87 -40.27 39.75 -5.82
C ILE A 87 -39.93 40.70 -6.96
N LEU A 88 -40.24 40.32 -8.22
CA LEU A 88 -39.98 41.17 -9.38
C LEU A 88 -40.67 42.54 -9.31
N SER A 89 -41.83 42.64 -8.69
CA SER A 89 -42.51 43.94 -8.52
C SER A 89 -41.71 44.90 -7.65
N HIS A 90 -41.08 44.37 -6.58
CA HIS A 90 -40.23 45.13 -5.68
C HIS A 90 -38.90 45.49 -6.32
N LEU A 91 -38.25 44.56 -7.05
CA LEU A 91 -37.01 44.80 -7.77
C LEU A 91 -37.18 45.89 -8.84
N LYS A 92 -38.31 45.90 -9.58
CA LYS A 92 -38.68 46.94 -10.53
C LYS A 92 -38.88 48.31 -9.89
N ALA A 93 -39.37 48.32 -8.65
CA ALA A 93 -39.53 49.54 -7.85
C ALA A 93 -38.21 50.02 -7.22
N GLY A 94 -37.05 49.43 -7.60
CA GLY A 94 -35.72 49.79 -7.07
C GLY A 94 -35.43 49.32 -5.65
N LYS A 95 -36.20 48.37 -5.13
CA LYS A 95 -36.05 47.86 -3.76
C LYS A 95 -35.30 46.53 -3.74
N ASP A 96 -34.30 46.40 -2.88
CA ASP A 96 -33.62 45.14 -2.65
C ASP A 96 -34.52 44.15 -1.87
N VAL A 97 -34.46 42.87 -2.24
CA VAL A 97 -35.18 41.79 -1.57
C VAL A 97 -34.19 40.77 -1.04
N ILE A 98 -34.24 40.49 0.26
CA ILE A 98 -33.45 39.49 0.97
C ILE A 98 -34.22 38.17 1.03
N PHE A 99 -33.69 37.12 0.41
CA PHE A 99 -34.26 35.79 0.45
C PHE A 99 -33.57 34.98 1.54
N LEU A 100 -34.30 34.59 2.58
CA LEU A 100 -33.81 33.85 3.73
C LEU A 100 -33.70 32.35 3.37
N CYS A 101 -32.52 31.76 3.49
CA CYS A 101 -32.26 30.35 3.21
C CYS A 101 -31.75 29.61 4.43
N GLU A 102 -32.29 28.47 4.75
CA GLU A 102 -31.68 27.50 5.65
C GLU A 102 -30.38 26.99 5.00
N GLY A 103 -29.30 26.84 5.80
CA GLY A 103 -28.00 26.44 5.28
C GLY A 103 -27.36 27.47 4.36
N ASP A 104 -26.94 27.05 3.19
CA ASP A 104 -26.35 27.88 2.12
C ASP A 104 -27.30 28.04 0.94
N PRO A 105 -27.53 29.27 0.39
CA PRO A 105 -28.49 29.52 -0.67
C PRO A 105 -28.18 28.82 -1.99
N LEU A 106 -26.90 28.51 -2.26
CA LEU A 106 -26.48 27.85 -3.50
C LEU A 106 -26.25 26.34 -3.37
N PHE A 107 -26.38 25.80 -2.15
CA PHE A 107 -26.15 24.39 -1.90
C PHE A 107 -27.46 23.65 -1.56
N TYR A 108 -28.08 23.06 -2.57
CA TYR A 108 -29.41 22.40 -2.51
C TYR A 108 -30.54 23.28 -1.99
N GLY A 109 -30.35 24.59 -1.96
CA GLY A 109 -31.28 25.58 -1.46
C GLY A 109 -32.38 25.94 -2.48
N SER A 110 -33.54 26.34 -1.98
CA SER A 110 -34.68 26.79 -2.82
C SER A 110 -34.40 28.08 -3.59
N PHE A 111 -33.40 28.86 -3.12
CA PHE A 111 -33.01 30.12 -3.79
C PHE A 111 -32.57 29.92 -5.22
N VAL A 112 -31.89 28.82 -5.54
CA VAL A 112 -31.42 28.55 -6.92
C VAL A 112 -32.59 28.53 -7.90
N HIS A 113 -33.70 27.87 -7.52
CA HIS A 113 -34.89 27.80 -8.41
C HIS A 113 -35.56 29.16 -8.56
N LEU A 114 -35.66 29.91 -7.48
CA LEU A 114 -36.27 31.26 -7.50
C LEU A 114 -35.39 32.23 -8.32
N ALA A 115 -34.09 32.22 -8.12
CA ALA A 115 -33.15 33.05 -8.87
C ALA A 115 -33.16 32.75 -10.36
N GLN A 116 -33.21 31.47 -10.74
CA GLN A 116 -33.35 31.04 -12.13
C GLN A 116 -34.70 31.56 -12.74
N LYS A 117 -35.79 31.47 -11.98
CA LYS A 117 -37.09 31.91 -12.42
C LYS A 117 -37.15 33.44 -12.63
N ILE A 118 -36.57 34.19 -11.68
CA ILE A 118 -36.51 35.67 -11.80
C ILE A 118 -35.69 36.07 -13.03
N ASN A 119 -34.55 35.40 -13.25
CA ASN A 119 -33.72 35.60 -14.43
C ASN A 119 -34.49 35.35 -15.73
N GLN A 120 -35.26 34.26 -15.81
CA GLN A 120 -36.07 33.92 -16.97
C GLN A 120 -37.20 34.96 -17.22
N LEU A 121 -37.85 35.43 -16.14
CA LEU A 121 -38.97 36.40 -16.27
C LEU A 121 -38.49 37.82 -16.55
N SER A 122 -37.24 38.12 -16.41
CA SER A 122 -36.64 39.46 -16.57
C SER A 122 -35.54 39.54 -17.61
N ASP A 123 -35.29 38.47 -18.36
CA ASP A 123 -34.21 38.36 -19.37
C ASP A 123 -32.84 38.74 -18.78
N GLY A 124 -32.62 38.45 -17.49
CA GLY A 124 -31.35 38.75 -16.78
C GLY A 124 -31.18 40.22 -16.36
N ASP A 125 -32.22 41.00 -16.30
CA ASP A 125 -32.20 42.45 -16.11
C ASP A 125 -31.94 42.90 -14.68
N PHE A 126 -31.94 41.96 -13.68
CA PHE A 126 -31.72 42.29 -12.26
C PHE A 126 -30.43 41.65 -11.74
N LYS A 127 -29.80 42.35 -10.77
CA LYS A 127 -28.65 41.83 -10.08
C LYS A 127 -29.08 40.78 -9.06
N ILE A 128 -28.51 39.58 -9.13
CA ILE A 128 -28.67 38.51 -8.15
C ILE A 128 -27.34 38.28 -7.42
N LYS A 129 -27.41 38.25 -6.09
CA LYS A 129 -26.26 38.00 -5.20
C LYS A 129 -26.58 36.87 -4.24
N SER A 130 -25.56 36.24 -3.68
CA SER A 130 -25.70 35.33 -2.56
C SER A 130 -24.70 35.68 -1.45
N ILE A 131 -25.13 35.52 -0.20
CA ILE A 131 -24.29 35.54 0.99
C ILE A 131 -24.25 34.11 1.50
N PRO A 132 -23.07 33.47 1.60
CA PRO A 132 -22.95 32.07 1.99
C PRO A 132 -23.33 31.85 3.45
N GLY A 133 -23.82 30.66 3.75
CA GLY A 133 -24.13 30.21 5.09
C GLY A 133 -23.47 28.86 5.42
N VAL A 134 -23.40 28.51 6.69
CA VAL A 134 -22.95 27.20 7.14
C VAL A 134 -23.93 26.14 6.64
N SER A 135 -23.46 25.12 5.92
CA SER A 135 -24.32 24.05 5.42
C SER A 135 -24.71 23.08 6.55
N SER A 136 -25.87 22.42 6.42
CA SER A 136 -26.27 21.37 7.36
C SER A 136 -25.29 20.20 7.43
N ILE A 137 -24.53 19.96 6.37
CA ILE A 137 -23.51 18.90 6.32
C ILE A 137 -22.33 19.25 7.23
N ASN A 138 -21.83 20.48 7.17
CA ASN A 138 -20.74 20.95 8.03
C ASN A 138 -21.15 20.95 9.51
N ALA A 139 -22.36 21.39 9.80
CA ALA A 139 -22.88 21.36 11.17
C ALA A 139 -23.06 19.92 11.68
N ALA A 140 -23.61 19.02 10.87
CA ALA A 140 -23.76 17.62 11.22
C ALA A 140 -22.40 16.91 11.43
N ALA A 141 -21.41 17.24 10.61
CA ALA A 141 -20.05 16.70 10.75
C ALA A 141 -19.40 17.17 12.06
N ALA A 142 -19.57 18.46 12.40
CA ALA A 142 -19.09 19.02 13.65
C ALA A 142 -19.79 18.38 14.86
N ALA A 143 -21.12 18.22 14.81
CA ALA A 143 -21.89 17.59 15.86
C ALA A 143 -21.52 16.10 16.06
N ALA A 144 -21.31 15.37 14.97
CA ALA A 144 -20.90 13.97 15.00
C ALA A 144 -19.41 13.75 15.32
N GLY A 145 -18.60 14.81 15.41
CA GLY A 145 -17.15 14.70 15.58
C GLY A 145 -16.46 13.98 14.41
N MET A 146 -17.02 14.07 13.19
CA MET A 146 -16.57 13.33 12.01
C MET A 146 -15.88 14.26 11.02
N ALA A 147 -14.59 14.01 10.72
CA ALA A 147 -13.91 14.66 9.63
C ALA A 147 -14.50 14.20 8.28
N LEU A 148 -14.80 15.15 7.38
CA LEU A 148 -15.37 14.84 6.06
C LEU A 148 -14.29 14.49 5.03
N ALA A 149 -13.10 15.06 5.14
CA ALA A 149 -11.96 14.75 4.30
C ALA A 149 -10.67 15.27 4.97
N SER A 150 -9.57 14.56 4.76
CA SER A 150 -8.22 14.94 5.15
C SER A 150 -7.29 14.76 3.95
N ASP A 151 -6.26 15.57 3.84
CA ASP A 151 -5.22 15.49 2.79
C ASP A 151 -5.79 15.24 1.36
N ASN A 152 -5.59 14.05 0.84
CA ASN A 152 -6.02 13.64 -0.51
C ASN A 152 -7.32 12.84 -0.53
N GLU A 153 -8.07 12.80 0.58
CA GLU A 153 -9.34 12.09 0.64
C GLU A 153 -10.44 12.81 -0.15
N THR A 154 -11.34 12.03 -0.72
CA THR A 154 -12.50 12.55 -1.42
C THR A 154 -13.71 12.62 -0.51
N PHE A 155 -14.53 13.63 -0.71
CA PHE A 155 -15.83 13.76 -0.05
C PHE A 155 -16.92 13.93 -1.09
N ALA A 156 -18.03 13.18 -0.96
CA ALA A 156 -19.16 13.25 -1.89
C ALA A 156 -20.46 13.60 -1.16
N VAL A 157 -21.29 14.44 -1.80
CA VAL A 157 -22.66 14.74 -1.36
C VAL A 157 -23.63 14.13 -2.34
N ILE A 158 -24.48 13.21 -1.87
CA ILE A 158 -25.33 12.38 -2.73
C ILE A 158 -26.78 12.46 -2.24
N PRO A 159 -27.76 12.78 -3.11
CA PRO A 159 -29.18 12.69 -2.73
C PRO A 159 -29.64 11.23 -2.72
N ALA A 160 -30.23 10.79 -1.59
CA ALA A 160 -30.75 9.42 -1.42
C ALA A 160 -31.94 9.09 -2.35
N THR A 161 -32.45 10.09 -3.07
CA THR A 161 -33.53 9.95 -4.05
C THR A 161 -33.11 9.31 -5.37
N LEU A 162 -31.79 9.12 -5.61
CA LEU A 162 -31.28 8.39 -6.77
C LEU A 162 -31.84 6.96 -6.80
N ASN A 163 -31.93 6.39 -7.99
CA ASN A 163 -32.29 4.97 -8.13
C ASN A 163 -31.21 4.06 -7.52
N ARG A 164 -31.56 2.79 -7.27
CA ARG A 164 -30.68 1.84 -6.56
C ARG A 164 -29.33 1.67 -7.25
N ALA A 165 -29.31 1.58 -8.58
CA ALA A 165 -28.07 1.39 -9.34
C ALA A 165 -27.14 2.62 -9.25
N ALA A 166 -27.69 3.82 -9.48
CA ALA A 166 -26.93 5.08 -9.38
C ALA A 166 -26.42 5.33 -7.96
N LEU A 167 -27.24 5.04 -6.93
CA LEU A 167 -26.85 5.20 -5.55
C LEU A 167 -25.75 4.19 -5.15
N SER A 168 -25.88 2.94 -5.61
CA SER A 168 -24.85 1.91 -5.38
C SER A 168 -23.52 2.26 -6.06
N ALA A 169 -23.57 2.80 -7.28
CA ALA A 169 -22.38 3.28 -7.99
C ALA A 169 -21.72 4.48 -7.29
N ALA A 170 -22.52 5.46 -6.87
CA ALA A 170 -22.03 6.64 -6.16
C ALA A 170 -21.41 6.32 -4.78
N LEU A 171 -21.86 5.23 -4.15
CA LEU A 171 -21.35 4.75 -2.87
C LEU A 171 -20.18 3.73 -3.01
N ALA A 172 -19.71 3.47 -4.21
CA ALA A 172 -18.61 2.52 -4.43
C ALA A 172 -17.22 3.08 -4.07
N GLY A 173 -17.07 4.41 -3.98
CA GLY A 173 -15.82 5.05 -3.58
C GLY A 173 -15.54 4.92 -2.08
N ASN A 174 -14.26 5.07 -1.69
CA ASN A 174 -13.81 4.94 -0.29
C ASN A 174 -13.88 6.23 0.52
N GLY A 175 -14.09 7.38 -0.10
CA GLY A 175 -14.19 8.68 0.58
C GLY A 175 -15.40 8.77 1.50
N ALA A 176 -15.41 9.77 2.36
CA ALA A 176 -16.61 10.08 3.17
C ALA A 176 -17.76 10.52 2.28
N VAL A 177 -18.98 10.25 2.75
CA VAL A 177 -20.19 10.61 1.99
C VAL A 177 -21.22 11.25 2.93
N ALA A 178 -21.80 12.36 2.49
CA ALA A 178 -23.02 12.91 3.07
C ALA A 178 -24.22 12.57 2.18
N LEU A 179 -25.18 11.84 2.74
CA LEU A 179 -26.44 11.55 2.05
C LEU A 179 -27.51 12.49 2.55
N ILE A 180 -28.14 13.17 1.63
CA ILE A 180 -29.23 14.11 1.89
C ILE A 180 -30.53 13.61 1.28
N LYS A 181 -31.67 14.20 1.69
CA LYS A 181 -33.01 13.83 1.22
C LYS A 181 -33.37 12.38 1.51
N ILE A 182 -33.08 11.93 2.73
CA ILE A 182 -33.25 10.54 3.19
C ILE A 182 -34.72 10.12 3.09
N GLY A 183 -35.61 10.78 3.81
CA GLY A 183 -37.05 10.52 3.78
C GLY A 183 -37.41 9.03 3.76
N ASN A 184 -38.27 8.64 2.81
CA ASN A 184 -38.72 7.25 2.63
C ASN A 184 -37.64 6.30 2.03
N ASN A 185 -36.42 6.78 1.79
CA ASN A 185 -35.36 5.97 1.20
C ASN A 185 -34.46 5.28 2.25
N LEU A 186 -34.75 5.40 3.54
CA LEU A 186 -33.93 4.90 4.61
C LEU A 186 -33.60 3.41 4.50
N GLU A 187 -34.58 2.56 4.30
CA GLU A 187 -34.39 1.11 4.20
C GLU A 187 -33.61 0.71 2.95
N LYS A 188 -33.91 1.32 1.80
CA LYS A 188 -33.13 1.13 0.56
C LYS A 188 -31.68 1.50 0.79
N LEU A 189 -31.43 2.60 1.51
CA LEU A 189 -30.08 3.09 1.80
C LEU A 189 -29.33 2.13 2.72
N LYS A 190 -29.95 1.69 3.82
CA LYS A 190 -29.35 0.72 4.75
C LYS A 190 -28.93 -0.58 4.04
N GLN A 191 -29.80 -1.10 3.15
CA GLN A 191 -29.49 -2.29 2.37
C GLN A 191 -28.25 -2.09 1.49
N ILE A 192 -28.18 -0.95 0.77
CA ILE A 192 -27.02 -0.65 -0.09
C ILE A 192 -25.75 -0.50 0.75
N LEU A 193 -25.82 0.23 1.86
CA LEU A 193 -24.66 0.44 2.75
C LEU A 193 -24.20 -0.87 3.39
N LYS A 194 -25.12 -1.76 3.73
CA LYS A 194 -24.80 -3.09 4.24
C LYS A 194 -24.03 -3.93 3.19
N THR A 195 -24.49 -3.94 1.94
CA THR A 195 -23.78 -4.65 0.84
C THR A 195 -22.41 -4.06 0.53
N LYS A 196 -22.18 -2.78 0.89
CA LYS A 196 -20.90 -2.09 0.67
C LYS A 196 -20.01 -2.08 1.92
N ASN A 197 -20.39 -2.76 3.00
CA ASN A 197 -19.69 -2.71 4.30
C ASN A 197 -19.46 -1.27 4.83
N ARG A 198 -20.43 -0.38 4.57
CA ARG A 198 -20.36 1.03 4.97
C ARG A 198 -21.47 1.45 5.94
N LEU A 199 -22.22 0.49 6.45
CA LEU A 199 -23.29 0.77 7.43
C LEU A 199 -22.71 1.05 8.82
N ASP A 200 -21.66 0.30 9.19
CA ASP A 200 -20.95 0.52 10.45
C ASP A 200 -20.20 1.85 10.41
N GLY A 201 -20.35 2.62 11.49
CA GLY A 201 -19.82 3.97 11.58
C GLY A 201 -20.67 5.05 10.88
N ALA A 202 -21.68 4.67 10.08
CA ALA A 202 -22.61 5.64 9.51
C ALA A 202 -23.57 6.16 10.59
N VAL A 203 -23.78 7.49 10.61
CA VAL A 203 -24.66 8.16 11.56
C VAL A 203 -25.75 8.94 10.86
N LEU A 204 -26.97 8.92 11.41
CA LEU A 204 -28.03 9.84 11.04
C LEU A 204 -27.96 11.05 11.97
N VAL A 205 -27.88 12.23 11.39
CA VAL A 205 -27.98 13.49 12.12
C VAL A 205 -29.30 14.16 11.74
N THR A 206 -30.12 14.41 12.73
CA THR A 206 -31.43 15.07 12.60
C THR A 206 -31.35 16.45 13.21
N ASN A 207 -31.91 17.46 12.55
CA ASN A 207 -31.95 18.86 13.00
C ASN A 207 -30.56 19.40 13.41
N ALA A 208 -29.54 19.17 12.57
CA ALA A 208 -28.17 19.60 12.88
C ALA A 208 -28.10 21.06 13.34
N SER A 209 -27.43 21.31 14.48
CA SER A 209 -27.37 22.58 15.20
C SER A 209 -28.69 23.15 15.72
N GLY A 210 -29.80 22.45 15.58
CA GLY A 210 -31.08 22.89 16.15
C GLY A 210 -31.24 22.47 17.61
N MET A 211 -32.27 23.02 18.32
CA MET A 211 -32.57 22.66 19.73
C MET A 211 -32.86 21.16 19.91
N ASP A 212 -33.39 20.51 18.88
CA ASP A 212 -33.74 19.09 18.86
C ASP A 212 -32.74 18.28 18.05
N GLU A 213 -31.45 18.67 18.04
CA GLU A 213 -30.39 17.92 17.38
C GLU A 213 -30.28 16.52 17.96
N LYS A 214 -30.22 15.52 17.06
CA LYS A 214 -30.07 14.11 17.43
C LYS A 214 -29.10 13.42 16.53
N ILE A 215 -28.17 12.63 17.11
CA ILE A 215 -27.20 11.84 16.40
C ILE A 215 -27.42 10.38 16.79
N GLU A 216 -27.69 9.53 15.82
CA GLU A 216 -27.99 8.11 16.04
C GLU A 216 -27.15 7.25 15.08
N LYS A 217 -26.73 6.06 15.52
CA LYS A 217 -26.15 5.07 14.59
C LYS A 217 -27.19 4.69 13.54
N LEU A 218 -26.81 4.75 12.28
CA LEU A 218 -27.77 4.48 11.20
C LEU A 218 -28.35 3.07 11.25
N SER A 219 -27.61 2.08 11.77
CA SER A 219 -28.10 0.71 12.01
C SER A 219 -29.37 0.68 12.84
N ASP A 220 -29.45 1.54 13.87
CA ASP A 220 -30.48 1.51 14.91
C ASP A 220 -31.72 2.35 14.57
N VAL A 221 -31.64 3.18 13.55
CA VAL A 221 -32.70 4.11 13.14
C VAL A 221 -33.78 3.37 12.35
N THR A 222 -35.06 3.58 12.70
CA THR A 222 -36.21 3.03 11.97
C THR A 222 -36.95 4.06 11.12
N HIS A 223 -36.76 5.36 11.40
CA HIS A 223 -37.43 6.44 10.69
C HIS A 223 -36.53 7.68 10.57
N ALA A 224 -36.59 8.35 9.44
CA ALA A 224 -35.85 9.58 9.19
C ALA A 224 -36.81 10.73 8.87
N THR A 225 -36.61 11.88 9.51
CA THR A 225 -37.38 13.09 9.23
C THR A 225 -36.85 13.84 8.02
N TYR A 226 -37.57 14.91 7.60
CA TYR A 226 -37.16 15.75 6.47
C TYR A 226 -35.79 16.41 6.71
N PHE A 227 -35.56 16.92 7.91
CA PHE A 227 -34.31 17.57 8.28
C PHE A 227 -33.27 16.60 8.82
N SER A 228 -33.12 15.47 8.15
CA SER A 228 -32.09 14.46 8.45
C SER A 228 -31.12 14.27 7.30
N LEU A 229 -29.89 14.01 7.64
CA LEU A 229 -28.85 13.59 6.70
C LEU A 229 -28.03 12.44 7.32
N VAL A 230 -27.42 11.63 6.47
CA VAL A 230 -26.54 10.55 6.88
C VAL A 230 -25.11 10.90 6.55
N LEU A 231 -24.23 10.81 7.53
CA LEU A 231 -22.80 10.89 7.33
C LEU A 231 -22.21 9.48 7.37
N ILE A 232 -21.40 9.17 6.38
CA ILE A 232 -20.71 7.90 6.22
C ILE A 232 -19.21 8.20 6.25
N PRO A 233 -18.45 7.65 7.21
CA PRO A 233 -17.01 7.88 7.30
C PRO A 233 -16.28 7.31 6.06
N PRO A 234 -15.06 7.78 5.78
CA PRO A 234 -14.21 7.15 4.78
C PRO A 234 -13.94 5.69 5.17
N VAL A 235 -13.78 4.82 4.20
CA VAL A 235 -13.33 3.46 4.44
C VAL A 235 -11.87 3.54 4.85
N ILE A 236 -11.58 3.40 6.13
CA ILE A 236 -10.25 3.08 6.58
C ILE A 236 -10.00 1.68 6.04
N SER A 237 -9.15 1.55 5.02
CA SER A 237 -8.79 0.25 4.46
C SER A 237 -8.21 -0.59 5.59
N SER A 238 -9.04 -1.49 6.15
CA SER A 238 -8.50 -2.68 6.76
C SER A 238 -7.61 -3.31 5.70
N THR A 239 -6.39 -3.63 6.04
CA THR A 239 -5.42 -4.29 5.19
C THR A 239 -5.98 -5.65 4.77
N GLU A 240 -6.90 -5.67 3.81
CA GLU A 240 -7.17 -6.88 3.03
C GLU A 240 -5.84 -7.19 2.35
N SER A 241 -5.24 -8.32 2.66
CA SER A 241 -3.96 -8.69 2.06
C SER A 241 -4.16 -8.85 0.56
N VAL A 242 -3.60 -7.91 -0.15
CA VAL A 242 -3.57 -7.88 -1.61
C VAL A 242 -2.55 -8.91 -2.08
N PRO A 243 -2.79 -9.66 -3.18
CA PRO A 243 -1.78 -10.50 -3.79
C PRO A 243 -0.49 -9.72 -4.00
N HIS A 244 0.61 -10.22 -3.44
CA HIS A 244 1.92 -9.56 -3.48
C HIS A 244 2.63 -9.81 -4.81
N GLY A 245 3.40 -8.84 -5.30
CA GLY A 245 4.26 -9.03 -6.47
C GLY A 245 3.52 -9.01 -7.81
N ALA A 246 2.43 -8.25 -7.92
CA ALA A 246 1.68 -8.14 -9.17
C ALA A 246 2.52 -7.54 -10.32
N ALA A 247 2.39 -8.09 -11.51
CA ALA A 247 2.94 -7.54 -12.74
C ALA A 247 1.97 -6.52 -13.35
N ILE A 248 2.34 -5.25 -13.35
CA ILE A 248 1.57 -4.17 -13.99
C ILE A 248 2.06 -4.03 -15.43
N VAL A 249 1.20 -4.29 -16.39
CA VAL A 249 1.54 -4.32 -17.84
C VAL A 249 0.91 -3.14 -18.55
N ILE A 250 1.74 -2.20 -19.02
CA ILE A 250 1.32 -1.02 -19.78
C ILE A 250 1.53 -1.25 -21.27
N ILE A 251 0.48 -1.12 -22.07
CA ILE A 251 0.52 -1.36 -23.52
C ILE A 251 0.44 -0.09 -24.36
N ASN A 252 0.06 1.04 -23.78
CA ASN A 252 -0.06 2.33 -24.46
C ASN A 252 0.45 3.48 -23.57
N GLN A 253 0.81 4.60 -24.21
CA GLN A 253 1.37 5.76 -23.52
C GLN A 253 0.37 6.40 -22.52
N ALA A 254 -0.93 6.37 -22.80
CA ALA A 254 -1.95 6.95 -21.94
C ALA A 254 -2.07 6.22 -20.57
N GLY A 255 -1.67 4.96 -20.50
CA GLY A 255 -1.70 4.16 -19.27
C GLY A 255 -0.46 4.30 -18.37
N VAL A 256 0.55 5.09 -18.77
CA VAL A 256 1.82 5.19 -18.01
C VAL A 256 1.60 5.77 -16.62
N GLU A 257 0.82 6.83 -16.49
CA GLU A 257 0.55 7.47 -15.22
C GLU A 257 -0.18 6.54 -14.25
N SER A 258 -1.26 5.90 -14.71
CA SER A 258 -2.02 4.91 -13.93
C SER A 258 -1.15 3.72 -13.53
N GLY A 259 -0.30 3.21 -14.43
CA GLY A 259 0.61 2.11 -14.13
C GLY A 259 1.66 2.47 -13.09
N VAL A 260 2.20 3.67 -13.12
CA VAL A 260 3.14 4.18 -12.11
C VAL A 260 2.45 4.34 -10.74
N GLN A 261 1.24 4.87 -10.72
CA GLN A 261 0.47 5.03 -9.49
C GLN A 261 0.13 3.66 -8.87
N LEU A 262 -0.23 2.67 -9.67
CA LEU A 262 -0.43 1.29 -9.24
C LEU A 262 0.83 0.66 -8.67
N LYS A 263 1.99 0.86 -9.31
CA LYS A 263 3.28 0.38 -8.80
C LYS A 263 3.57 0.91 -7.40
N ASN A 264 3.23 2.17 -7.14
CA ASN A 264 3.45 2.80 -5.83
C ASN A 264 2.43 2.35 -4.76
N SER A 265 1.24 1.88 -5.17
CA SER A 265 0.15 1.50 -4.26
C SER A 265 0.06 0.00 -3.99
N LEU A 266 0.60 -0.85 -4.87
CA LEU A 266 0.53 -2.31 -4.73
C LEU A 266 1.85 -2.89 -4.19
N PRO A 267 1.82 -3.69 -3.11
CA PRO A 267 3.03 -4.23 -2.49
C PRO A 267 3.83 -5.12 -3.45
N GLY A 268 5.12 -4.79 -3.64
CA GLY A 268 6.04 -5.58 -4.47
C GLY A 268 5.72 -5.63 -5.96
N ALA A 269 4.84 -4.75 -6.46
CA ALA A 269 4.46 -4.74 -7.87
C ALA A 269 5.62 -4.32 -8.79
N LYS A 270 5.70 -4.96 -9.96
CA LYS A 270 6.65 -4.63 -11.04
C LYS A 270 5.93 -4.02 -12.23
N LEU A 271 6.55 -2.99 -12.83
CA LEU A 271 6.01 -2.29 -13.97
C LEU A 271 6.66 -2.77 -15.28
N PHE A 272 5.88 -3.43 -16.12
CA PHE A 272 6.23 -3.86 -17.47
C PHE A 272 5.68 -2.83 -18.46
N SER A 273 6.54 -2.26 -19.30
CA SER A 273 6.14 -1.26 -20.29
C SER A 273 6.57 -1.62 -21.69
N ARG A 274 5.72 -1.32 -22.66
CA ARG A 274 6.07 -1.40 -24.09
C ARG A 274 6.90 -0.21 -24.55
N PHE A 275 6.91 0.87 -23.75
CA PHE A 275 7.57 2.14 -24.05
C PHE A 275 8.69 2.39 -23.08
N ALA A 276 9.77 3.02 -23.53
CA ALA A 276 10.83 3.48 -22.67
C ALA A 276 10.27 4.57 -21.71
N THR A 277 10.14 4.22 -20.44
CA THR A 277 9.82 5.13 -19.35
C THR A 277 10.80 4.89 -18.22
N GLU A 278 11.27 5.97 -17.59
CA GLU A 278 12.26 5.90 -16.51
C GLU A 278 11.79 5.07 -15.29
N LYS A 279 10.48 4.84 -15.19
CA LYS A 279 9.84 4.13 -14.05
C LYS A 279 9.51 2.66 -14.35
N ALA A 280 9.72 2.17 -15.58
CA ALA A 280 9.50 0.76 -15.92
C ALA A 280 10.63 -0.11 -15.37
N ASP A 281 10.25 -1.23 -14.75
CA ASP A 281 11.20 -2.24 -14.29
C ASP A 281 11.66 -3.12 -15.44
N GLU A 282 10.78 -3.35 -16.43
CA GLU A 282 11.05 -4.20 -17.59
C GLU A 282 10.39 -3.66 -18.87
N LEU A 283 11.12 -3.68 -19.97
CA LEU A 283 10.59 -3.34 -21.29
C LEU A 283 10.27 -4.61 -22.06
N PHE A 284 9.11 -4.64 -22.72
CA PHE A 284 8.71 -5.78 -23.55
C PHE A 284 8.37 -5.40 -24.99
N LEU A 285 8.49 -6.35 -25.91
CA LEU A 285 8.20 -6.17 -27.34
C LEU A 285 6.81 -6.72 -27.71
N SER A 286 6.41 -7.84 -27.12
CA SER A 286 5.18 -8.55 -27.43
C SER A 286 4.24 -8.61 -26.24
N THR A 287 3.13 -7.87 -26.27
CA THR A 287 2.11 -7.90 -25.22
C THR A 287 1.56 -9.31 -24.98
N THR A 288 1.28 -10.04 -26.05
CA THR A 288 0.70 -11.38 -25.95
C THR A 288 1.67 -12.36 -25.28
N GLU A 289 2.95 -12.34 -25.64
CA GLU A 289 3.94 -13.22 -25.03
C GLU A 289 4.21 -12.85 -23.57
N THR A 290 4.31 -11.56 -23.26
CA THR A 290 4.50 -11.10 -21.89
C THR A 290 3.34 -11.55 -20.98
N LEU A 291 2.10 -11.34 -21.42
CA LEU A 291 0.93 -11.78 -20.66
C LEU A 291 0.91 -13.31 -20.48
N LYS A 292 1.23 -14.07 -21.52
CA LYS A 292 1.30 -15.54 -21.43
C LYS A 292 2.37 -16.03 -20.46
N ASN A 293 3.57 -15.45 -20.52
CA ASN A 293 4.68 -15.82 -19.65
C ASN A 293 4.36 -15.51 -18.19
N LEU A 294 3.80 -14.34 -17.89
CA LEU A 294 3.38 -13.96 -16.54
C LEU A 294 2.26 -14.89 -16.02
N PHE A 295 1.28 -15.20 -16.86
CA PHE A 295 0.18 -16.10 -16.51
C PHE A 295 0.70 -17.53 -16.22
N THR A 296 1.58 -18.07 -17.07
CA THR A 296 2.18 -19.40 -16.88
C THR A 296 3.08 -19.44 -15.64
N ALA A 297 3.73 -18.32 -15.31
CA ALA A 297 4.52 -18.16 -14.07
C ALA A 297 3.64 -17.97 -12.81
N ASN A 298 2.32 -18.07 -12.93
CA ASN A 298 1.36 -17.86 -11.83
C ASN A 298 1.50 -16.49 -11.15
N THR A 299 1.90 -15.46 -11.91
CA THR A 299 2.08 -14.10 -11.42
C THR A 299 0.75 -13.33 -11.50
N PRO A 300 0.30 -12.65 -10.44
CA PRO A 300 -0.85 -11.75 -10.52
C PRO A 300 -0.62 -10.65 -11.58
N ILE A 301 -1.58 -10.43 -12.48
CA ILE A 301 -1.44 -9.51 -13.60
C ILE A 301 -2.42 -8.35 -13.48
N VAL A 302 -1.90 -7.11 -13.58
CA VAL A 302 -2.69 -5.90 -13.71
C VAL A 302 -2.37 -5.25 -15.06
N ALA A 303 -3.20 -5.49 -16.06
CA ALA A 303 -3.01 -4.94 -17.39
C ALA A 303 -3.73 -3.59 -17.54
N VAL A 304 -2.96 -2.51 -17.74
CA VAL A 304 -3.51 -1.20 -18.13
C VAL A 304 -3.82 -1.24 -19.63
N ALA A 305 -4.97 -1.85 -19.94
CA ALA A 305 -5.36 -2.24 -21.29
C ALA A 305 -6.85 -2.53 -21.40
N ALA A 306 -7.37 -2.53 -22.61
CA ALA A 306 -8.73 -3.01 -22.86
C ALA A 306 -8.85 -4.51 -22.54
N SER A 307 -9.90 -4.91 -21.82
CA SER A 307 -10.19 -6.29 -21.40
C SER A 307 -10.09 -7.30 -22.55
N GLY A 308 -10.58 -6.95 -23.74
CA GLY A 308 -10.53 -7.82 -24.92
C GLY A 308 -9.11 -8.16 -25.42
N ILE A 309 -8.11 -7.32 -25.15
CA ILE A 309 -6.70 -7.61 -25.47
C ILE A 309 -6.19 -8.70 -24.54
N VAL A 310 -6.45 -8.57 -23.25
CA VAL A 310 -6.02 -9.51 -22.23
C VAL A 310 -6.66 -10.89 -22.43
N ILE A 311 -7.99 -10.91 -22.64
CA ILE A 311 -8.74 -12.15 -22.88
C ILE A 311 -8.20 -12.89 -24.11
N ARG A 312 -8.00 -12.20 -25.25
CA ARG A 312 -7.48 -12.84 -26.46
C ARG A 312 -6.04 -13.34 -26.29
N ALA A 313 -5.22 -12.62 -25.54
CA ALA A 313 -3.86 -13.05 -25.27
C ALA A 313 -3.81 -14.35 -24.46
N LEU A 314 -4.70 -14.51 -23.50
CA LEU A 314 -4.72 -15.63 -22.55
C LEU A 314 -5.65 -16.78 -22.96
N ALA A 315 -6.54 -16.62 -23.94
CA ALA A 315 -7.58 -17.60 -24.31
C ALA A 315 -7.07 -19.03 -24.51
N GLY A 316 -5.87 -19.21 -25.06
CA GLY A 316 -5.29 -20.54 -25.27
C GLY A 316 -4.70 -21.20 -24.01
N LEU A 317 -4.67 -20.50 -22.87
CA LEU A 317 -4.12 -20.99 -21.59
C LEU A 317 -5.21 -21.25 -20.53
N LEU A 318 -6.47 -20.92 -20.82
CA LEU A 318 -7.58 -21.01 -19.87
C LEU A 318 -8.08 -22.46 -19.81
N ASN A 319 -7.63 -23.22 -18.81
CA ASN A 319 -7.97 -24.62 -18.64
C ASN A 319 -8.65 -24.93 -17.29
N ASP A 320 -8.15 -24.35 -16.20
CA ASP A 320 -8.66 -24.59 -14.84
C ASP A 320 -8.70 -23.32 -14.03
N LYS A 321 -9.90 -22.77 -13.84
CA LYS A 321 -10.15 -21.55 -13.08
C LYS A 321 -9.68 -21.57 -11.62
N LYS A 322 -9.35 -22.74 -11.06
CA LYS A 322 -8.87 -22.88 -9.69
C LYS A 322 -7.38 -22.58 -9.56
N THR A 323 -6.62 -22.75 -10.66
CA THR A 323 -5.17 -22.55 -10.70
C THR A 323 -4.76 -21.27 -11.40
N GLU A 324 -5.72 -20.57 -12.02
CA GLU A 324 -5.46 -19.33 -12.74
C GLU A 324 -5.07 -18.19 -11.78
N PRO A 325 -3.98 -17.44 -12.07
CA PRO A 325 -3.61 -16.29 -11.28
C PRO A 325 -4.65 -15.16 -11.40
N PRO A 326 -4.70 -14.21 -10.45
CA PRO A 326 -5.49 -13.00 -10.58
C PRO A 326 -5.10 -12.20 -11.82
N VAL A 327 -6.07 -11.88 -12.67
CA VAL A 327 -5.88 -11.03 -13.86
C VAL A 327 -6.90 -9.91 -13.87
N ILE A 328 -6.41 -8.67 -13.83
CA ILE A 328 -7.20 -7.45 -13.78
C ILE A 328 -6.94 -6.62 -15.03
N ALA A 329 -7.98 -6.09 -15.66
CA ALA A 329 -7.86 -5.04 -16.65
C ALA A 329 -8.17 -3.69 -16.00
N VAL A 330 -7.31 -2.71 -16.22
CA VAL A 330 -7.47 -1.34 -15.73
C VAL A 330 -7.58 -0.39 -16.93
N SER A 331 -8.55 0.53 -16.87
CA SER A 331 -8.67 1.57 -17.90
C SER A 331 -7.46 2.53 -17.85
N SER A 332 -7.08 3.11 -19.00
CA SER A 332 -5.88 3.96 -19.09
C SER A 332 -5.94 5.20 -18.20
N ASP A 333 -7.14 5.69 -17.91
CA ASP A 333 -7.41 6.82 -17.00
C ASP A 333 -7.51 6.41 -15.52
N GLY A 334 -7.36 5.11 -15.21
CA GLY A 334 -7.49 4.58 -13.86
C GLY A 334 -8.90 4.54 -13.29
N ALA A 335 -9.94 4.94 -14.05
CA ALA A 335 -11.30 5.04 -13.53
C ALA A 335 -11.92 3.69 -13.19
N HIS A 336 -11.52 2.61 -13.86
CA HIS A 336 -12.12 1.29 -13.70
C HIS A 336 -11.08 0.18 -13.59
N ALA A 337 -11.23 -0.70 -12.59
CA ALA A 337 -10.49 -1.95 -12.44
C ALA A 337 -11.45 -3.14 -12.55
N VAL A 338 -11.25 -3.99 -13.55
CA VAL A 338 -12.14 -5.10 -13.90
C VAL A 338 -11.43 -6.42 -13.68
N PRO A 339 -11.86 -7.26 -12.72
CA PRO A 339 -11.33 -8.60 -12.55
C PRO A 339 -11.78 -9.47 -13.74
N LEU A 340 -10.83 -10.11 -14.43
CA LEU A 340 -11.09 -10.94 -15.59
C LEU A 340 -11.00 -12.42 -15.28
N LEU A 341 -9.96 -12.85 -14.55
CA LEU A 341 -9.63 -14.24 -14.25
C LEU A 341 -9.10 -14.35 -12.81
N GLY A 342 -9.11 -15.57 -12.26
CA GLY A 342 -8.56 -15.83 -10.93
C GLY A 342 -9.45 -15.34 -9.78
N GLY A 343 -10.78 -15.33 -9.96
CA GLY A 343 -11.73 -14.90 -8.92
C GLY A 343 -11.57 -15.66 -7.61
N HIS A 344 -11.25 -16.96 -7.66
CA HIS A 344 -10.97 -17.79 -6.48
C HIS A 344 -9.57 -17.60 -5.88
N ASN A 345 -8.73 -16.81 -6.54
CA ASN A 345 -7.33 -16.55 -6.17
C ASN A 345 -7.06 -15.07 -5.87
N GLY A 346 -8.11 -14.31 -5.51
CA GLY A 346 -7.99 -12.93 -5.04
C GLY A 346 -8.11 -11.85 -6.13
N ALA A 347 -8.63 -12.16 -7.33
CA ALA A 347 -8.78 -11.14 -8.38
C ALA A 347 -9.69 -9.99 -7.94
N ASN A 348 -10.77 -10.26 -7.22
CA ASN A 348 -11.67 -9.21 -6.74
C ASN A 348 -10.99 -8.30 -5.71
N ARG A 349 -10.19 -8.88 -4.80
CA ARG A 349 -9.37 -8.09 -3.84
C ARG A 349 -8.34 -7.23 -4.55
N LEU A 350 -7.63 -7.80 -5.55
CA LEU A 350 -6.67 -7.05 -6.36
C LEU A 350 -7.33 -5.94 -7.15
N ALA A 351 -8.53 -6.17 -7.71
CA ALA A 351 -9.30 -5.13 -8.42
C ALA A 351 -9.70 -3.97 -7.48
N ARG A 352 -10.13 -4.27 -6.24
CA ARG A 352 -10.41 -3.24 -5.24
C ARG A 352 -9.15 -2.46 -4.86
N ALA A 353 -8.03 -3.15 -4.67
CA ALA A 353 -6.77 -2.50 -4.36
C ALA A 353 -6.30 -1.58 -5.50
N CYS A 354 -6.44 -2.02 -6.76
CA CYS A 354 -6.16 -1.19 -7.92
C CYS A 354 -7.07 0.06 -7.96
N ALA A 355 -8.38 -0.14 -7.77
CA ALA A 355 -9.35 0.95 -7.75
C ALA A 355 -9.05 1.96 -6.63
N ASN A 356 -8.72 1.48 -5.43
CA ASN A 356 -8.35 2.32 -4.29
C ASN A 356 -7.08 3.12 -4.57
N GLY A 357 -6.03 2.46 -5.11
CA GLY A 357 -4.78 3.10 -5.45
C GLY A 357 -4.91 4.17 -6.53
N LEU A 358 -5.91 4.07 -7.40
CA LEU A 358 -6.16 5.00 -8.51
C LEU A 358 -7.27 6.02 -8.23
N GLY A 359 -8.02 5.87 -7.13
CA GLY A 359 -9.24 6.66 -6.89
C GLY A 359 -10.40 6.32 -7.83
N GLY A 360 -10.37 5.12 -8.44
CA GLY A 360 -11.36 4.62 -9.39
C GLY A 360 -12.39 3.67 -8.77
N ALA A 361 -13.06 2.88 -9.59
CA ALA A 361 -14.08 1.91 -9.18
C ALA A 361 -13.70 0.48 -9.61
N ALA A 362 -13.90 -0.51 -8.72
CA ALA A 362 -13.78 -1.92 -9.06
C ALA A 362 -15.10 -2.43 -9.65
N ALA A 363 -15.06 -2.95 -10.88
CA ALA A 363 -16.25 -3.48 -11.58
C ALA A 363 -16.40 -4.98 -11.30
N ILE A 364 -16.77 -5.34 -10.07
CA ILE A 364 -16.96 -6.73 -9.64
C ILE A 364 -18.33 -7.24 -10.09
N THR A 365 -18.36 -8.43 -10.67
CA THR A 365 -19.56 -9.04 -11.27
C THR A 365 -19.93 -10.38 -10.67
N THR A 366 -19.21 -10.88 -9.66
CA THR A 366 -19.50 -12.14 -8.98
C THR A 366 -20.81 -12.03 -8.20
N ALA A 367 -21.74 -12.94 -8.46
CA ALA A 367 -23.10 -12.89 -7.91
C ALA A 367 -23.13 -12.85 -6.38
N GLY A 368 -22.27 -13.62 -5.71
CA GLY A 368 -22.17 -13.62 -4.25
C GLY A 368 -21.82 -12.27 -3.66
N GLU A 369 -20.84 -11.60 -4.23
CA GLU A 369 -20.42 -10.27 -3.74
C GLU A 369 -21.42 -9.16 -4.13
N THR A 370 -22.04 -9.25 -5.30
CA THR A 370 -23.00 -8.23 -5.74
C THR A 370 -24.34 -8.30 -5.00
N GLU A 371 -24.81 -9.50 -4.69
CA GLU A 371 -26.11 -9.71 -4.01
C GLU A 371 -25.96 -9.76 -2.48
N PHE A 372 -24.93 -10.41 -1.99
CA PHE A 372 -24.77 -10.68 -0.55
C PHE A 372 -23.59 -9.97 0.11
N GLY A 373 -22.67 -9.37 -0.66
CA GLY A 373 -21.46 -8.73 -0.15
C GLY A 373 -20.39 -9.72 0.34
N ILE A 374 -20.54 -11.02 0.06
CA ILE A 374 -19.60 -12.08 0.48
C ILE A 374 -19.24 -13.01 -0.69
N ALA A 375 -18.01 -13.54 -0.67
CA ALA A 375 -17.54 -14.59 -1.56
C ALA A 375 -17.24 -15.84 -0.71
N LEU A 376 -18.10 -16.86 -0.77
CA LEU A 376 -17.92 -18.10 0.01
C LEU A 376 -16.72 -18.92 -0.46
N ASP A 377 -16.27 -18.72 -1.68
CA ASP A 377 -15.16 -19.40 -2.33
C ASP A 377 -13.85 -18.59 -2.37
N ASP A 378 -13.88 -17.36 -1.85
CA ASP A 378 -12.70 -16.49 -1.64
C ASP A 378 -12.75 -15.88 -0.23
N PRO A 379 -12.55 -16.66 0.83
CA PRO A 379 -12.61 -16.21 2.21
C PRO A 379 -11.45 -15.24 2.54
N PRO A 380 -11.51 -14.55 3.69
CA PRO A 380 -10.40 -13.70 4.17
C PRO A 380 -9.07 -14.45 4.29
N LEU A 381 -7.96 -13.72 4.31
CA LEU A 381 -6.62 -14.30 4.42
C LEU A 381 -6.51 -15.26 5.62
N GLY A 382 -5.84 -16.39 5.39
CA GLY A 382 -5.62 -17.43 6.39
C GLY A 382 -6.80 -18.38 6.56
N TRP A 383 -8.00 -18.01 6.08
CA TRP A 383 -9.15 -18.90 6.04
C TRP A 383 -9.06 -19.83 4.82
N VAL A 384 -9.40 -21.08 4.97
CA VAL A 384 -9.29 -22.09 3.89
C VAL A 384 -10.62 -22.80 3.67
N VAL A 385 -11.07 -22.82 2.42
CA VAL A 385 -12.23 -23.61 2.01
C VAL A 385 -11.76 -25.03 1.69
N ALA A 386 -12.18 -26.02 2.48
CA ALA A 386 -11.75 -27.42 2.31
C ALA A 386 -12.31 -28.07 1.04
N ASN A 387 -13.55 -27.76 0.70
CA ASN A 387 -14.30 -28.38 -0.40
C ASN A 387 -14.99 -27.33 -1.29
N PRO A 388 -14.25 -26.57 -2.12
CA PRO A 388 -14.78 -25.44 -2.90
C PRO A 388 -15.96 -25.78 -3.82
N ASN A 389 -16.12 -27.06 -4.18
CA ASN A 389 -17.24 -27.51 -5.02
C ASN A 389 -18.60 -27.32 -4.33
N ALA A 390 -18.67 -27.45 -3.01
CA ALA A 390 -19.90 -27.27 -2.23
C ALA A 390 -20.35 -25.79 -2.20
N ALA A 391 -19.44 -24.83 -2.35
CA ALA A 391 -19.77 -23.42 -2.37
C ALA A 391 -20.79 -23.05 -3.46
N LYS A 392 -20.75 -23.75 -4.60
CA LYS A 392 -21.73 -23.52 -5.70
C LYS A 392 -23.15 -23.87 -5.30
N GLY A 393 -23.33 -25.01 -4.63
CA GLY A 393 -24.65 -25.43 -4.17
C GLY A 393 -25.21 -24.51 -3.10
N VAL A 394 -24.39 -24.16 -2.13
CA VAL A 394 -24.73 -23.18 -1.09
C VAL A 394 -25.10 -21.82 -1.68
N MET A 395 -24.29 -21.30 -2.60
CA MET A 395 -24.55 -20.02 -3.25
C MET A 395 -25.82 -20.06 -4.12
N ALA A 396 -26.05 -21.15 -4.87
CA ALA A 396 -27.26 -21.30 -5.67
C ALA A 396 -28.52 -21.29 -4.82
N LYS A 397 -28.49 -21.93 -3.66
CA LYS A 397 -29.59 -21.94 -2.68
C LYS A 397 -29.85 -20.53 -2.13
N MET A 398 -28.83 -19.80 -1.75
CA MET A 398 -28.93 -18.41 -1.29
C MET A 398 -29.51 -17.49 -2.38
N LEU A 399 -29.07 -17.65 -3.64
CA LEU A 399 -29.60 -16.87 -4.78
C LEU A 399 -31.06 -17.20 -5.10
N ALA A 400 -31.53 -18.42 -4.78
CA ALA A 400 -32.94 -18.79 -4.86
C ALA A 400 -33.79 -18.19 -3.72
N GLY A 401 -33.20 -17.48 -2.77
CA GLY A 401 -33.88 -16.90 -1.62
C GLY A 401 -34.10 -17.89 -0.47
N GLU A 402 -33.48 -19.07 -0.51
CA GLU A 402 -33.58 -20.05 0.55
C GLU A 402 -32.56 -19.74 1.67
N ILE A 403 -32.94 -20.03 2.89
CA ILE A 403 -32.08 -19.86 4.07
C ILE A 403 -31.12 -21.05 4.17
N VAL A 404 -29.83 -20.74 4.35
CA VAL A 404 -28.76 -21.73 4.54
C VAL A 404 -28.38 -21.81 6.01
N ASN A 405 -28.19 -23.02 6.53
CA ASN A 405 -27.70 -23.20 7.90
C ASN A 405 -26.21 -22.87 7.97
N LEU A 406 -25.83 -22.15 9.04
CA LEU A 406 -24.46 -21.84 9.40
C LEU A 406 -24.15 -22.34 10.80
N GLU A 407 -23.15 -23.20 10.91
CA GLU A 407 -22.57 -23.60 12.18
C GLU A 407 -21.16 -23.05 12.31
N VAL A 408 -20.88 -22.34 13.39
CA VAL A 408 -19.57 -21.82 13.73
C VAL A 408 -19.08 -22.53 14.98
N ALA A 409 -18.25 -23.52 14.79
CA ALA A 409 -17.66 -24.33 15.87
C ALA A 409 -16.35 -23.74 16.39
N ALA A 410 -15.62 -22.97 15.59
CA ALA A 410 -14.38 -22.31 15.96
C ALA A 410 -14.20 -20.95 15.29
N GLY A 411 -13.52 -20.03 15.97
CA GLY A 411 -13.27 -18.67 15.49
C GLY A 411 -14.55 -17.83 15.41
N LYS A 412 -14.38 -16.54 15.10
CA LYS A 412 -15.50 -15.62 14.84
C LYS A 412 -15.62 -15.40 13.34
N ALA A 413 -16.60 -16.03 12.71
CA ALA A 413 -16.87 -15.89 11.28
C ALA A 413 -17.66 -14.60 10.96
N SER A 414 -17.30 -13.46 11.56
CA SER A 414 -18.02 -12.19 11.41
C SER A 414 -18.12 -11.73 9.95
N TRP A 415 -17.16 -12.09 9.10
CA TRP A 415 -17.17 -11.79 7.68
C TRP A 415 -18.33 -12.43 6.92
N LEU A 416 -18.85 -13.59 7.37
CA LEU A 416 -20.04 -14.23 6.81
C LEU A 416 -21.33 -13.44 7.11
N ASN A 417 -21.34 -12.63 8.15
CA ASN A 417 -22.46 -11.78 8.52
C ASN A 417 -22.34 -10.35 7.95
N GLN A 418 -21.28 -10.07 7.20
CA GLN A 418 -21.15 -8.82 6.47
C GLN A 418 -22.08 -8.85 5.24
N GLY A 419 -22.60 -7.69 4.85
CA GLY A 419 -23.49 -7.59 3.71
C GLY A 419 -24.94 -7.99 4.03
N THR A 420 -25.65 -8.55 3.04
CA THR A 420 -27.07 -8.93 3.12
C THR A 420 -27.32 -10.42 3.26
N ALA A 421 -26.24 -11.23 3.34
CA ALA A 421 -26.36 -12.67 3.54
C ALA A 421 -27.09 -12.96 4.86
N SER A 422 -28.08 -13.83 4.79
CA SER A 422 -28.83 -14.28 5.97
C SER A 422 -28.64 -15.79 6.13
N PHE A 423 -28.04 -16.18 7.26
CA PHE A 423 -27.88 -17.55 7.64
C PHE A 423 -28.77 -17.90 8.82
N ASN A 424 -29.24 -19.14 8.85
CA ASN A 424 -29.87 -19.68 10.04
C ASN A 424 -28.78 -20.31 10.93
N MET A 425 -28.56 -19.69 12.10
CA MET A 425 -27.56 -20.23 13.03
C MET A 425 -28.04 -21.53 13.64
N GLY A 426 -27.33 -22.64 13.40
CA GLY A 426 -27.69 -23.94 13.89
C GLY A 426 -26.77 -25.04 13.40
N LYS A 427 -26.99 -26.28 13.86
CA LYS A 427 -26.19 -27.42 13.43
C LYS A 427 -26.36 -27.69 11.95
N THR A 428 -25.29 -28.09 11.30
CA THR A 428 -25.26 -28.48 9.91
C THR A 428 -25.70 -29.96 9.75
N ASP A 429 -26.31 -30.27 8.57
CA ASP A 429 -26.59 -31.62 8.12
C ASP A 429 -25.82 -31.84 6.82
N ALA A 430 -24.95 -32.83 6.77
CA ALA A 430 -24.13 -33.13 5.60
C ALA A 430 -24.93 -33.39 4.30
N LYS A 431 -26.22 -33.72 4.41
CA LYS A 431 -27.11 -33.99 3.28
C LYS A 431 -27.78 -32.72 2.73
N VAL A 432 -27.65 -31.58 3.41
CA VAL A 432 -28.30 -30.32 3.06
C VAL A 432 -27.22 -29.28 2.82
N GLU A 433 -27.40 -28.43 1.81
CA GLU A 433 -26.51 -27.29 1.57
C GLU A 433 -26.46 -26.39 2.81
N SER A 434 -25.28 -26.36 3.43
CA SER A 434 -25.01 -25.68 4.69
C SER A 434 -23.55 -25.19 4.74
N VAL A 435 -23.22 -24.36 5.71
CA VAL A 435 -21.84 -23.85 5.94
C VAL A 435 -21.41 -24.28 7.35
N LEU A 436 -20.24 -24.90 7.43
CA LEU A 436 -19.61 -25.31 8.69
C LEU A 436 -18.24 -24.60 8.79
N VAL A 437 -18.07 -23.80 9.82
CA VAL A 437 -16.78 -23.19 10.18
C VAL A 437 -16.18 -23.98 11.33
N THR A 438 -15.06 -24.65 11.10
CA THR A 438 -14.47 -25.56 12.10
C THR A 438 -12.96 -25.71 11.92
N GLU A 439 -12.25 -25.93 13.01
CA GLU A 439 -10.83 -26.30 13.05
C GLU A 439 -10.59 -27.80 12.83
N ARG A 440 -11.68 -28.59 12.79
CA ARG A 440 -11.58 -30.05 12.69
C ARG A 440 -11.57 -30.54 11.25
N GLU A 441 -10.85 -31.63 11.01
CA GLU A 441 -10.93 -32.34 9.75
C GLU A 441 -12.31 -33.05 9.62
N ILE A 442 -13.00 -32.82 8.52
CA ILE A 442 -14.31 -33.36 8.23
C ILE A 442 -14.20 -34.36 7.08
N ALA A 443 -14.48 -35.63 7.38
CA ALA A 443 -14.51 -36.67 6.36
C ALA A 443 -15.82 -36.59 5.55
N ASN A 444 -15.72 -36.53 4.21
CA ASN A 444 -16.84 -36.56 3.26
C ASN A 444 -17.98 -35.57 3.58
N PRO A 445 -17.72 -34.26 3.58
CA PRO A 445 -18.72 -33.28 3.95
C PRO A 445 -19.89 -33.15 2.95
N GLU A 446 -19.90 -33.91 1.84
CA GLU A 446 -20.93 -33.92 0.78
C GLU A 446 -21.40 -32.52 0.36
N LYS A 447 -22.54 -32.03 0.87
CA LYS A 447 -23.17 -30.76 0.56
C LYS A 447 -22.85 -29.64 1.54
N THR A 448 -22.19 -29.96 2.66
CA THR A 448 -21.75 -28.94 3.62
C THR A 448 -20.47 -28.26 3.14
N LEU A 449 -20.50 -26.97 2.96
CA LEU A 449 -19.29 -26.15 2.71
C LEU A 449 -18.48 -26.04 4.01
N VAL A 450 -17.29 -26.62 4.04
CA VAL A 450 -16.40 -26.59 5.19
C VAL A 450 -15.36 -25.51 5.01
N ILE A 451 -15.28 -24.61 5.99
CA ILE A 451 -14.34 -23.49 6.02
C ILE A 451 -13.50 -23.61 7.30
N HIS A 452 -12.19 -23.64 7.15
CA HIS A 452 -11.24 -23.70 8.25
C HIS A 452 -10.76 -22.30 8.63
N PRO A 453 -11.06 -21.84 9.87
CA PRO A 453 -10.53 -20.57 10.39
C PRO A 453 -9.07 -20.74 10.84
N PRO A 454 -8.21 -19.70 10.72
CA PRO A 454 -6.83 -19.74 11.18
C PRO A 454 -6.77 -19.52 12.71
N VAL A 455 -7.19 -20.49 13.49
CA VAL A 455 -7.31 -20.41 14.97
C VAL A 455 -6.30 -21.28 15.71
N LEU A 456 -5.52 -22.11 14.99
CA LEU A 456 -4.55 -23.01 15.60
C LEU A 456 -3.14 -22.44 15.52
N ALA A 457 -2.42 -22.46 16.64
CA ALA A 457 -0.99 -22.18 16.72
C ALA A 457 -0.23 -23.48 17.00
N LEU A 458 0.69 -23.85 16.10
CA LEU A 458 1.55 -25.02 16.25
C LEU A 458 2.87 -24.62 16.92
N GLY A 459 2.95 -24.82 18.22
CA GLY A 459 4.18 -24.58 18.99
C GLY A 459 5.13 -25.76 18.88
N VAL A 460 6.40 -25.49 18.57
CA VAL A 460 7.41 -26.54 18.37
C VAL A 460 8.71 -26.25 19.12
N GLY A 461 9.40 -27.33 19.51
CA GLY A 461 10.74 -27.31 20.07
C GLY A 461 11.51 -28.54 19.59
N CYS A 462 12.80 -28.42 19.39
CA CYS A 462 13.66 -29.54 18.98
C CYS A 462 15.09 -29.35 19.43
N GLU A 463 15.88 -30.41 19.46
CA GLU A 463 17.32 -30.32 19.59
C GLU A 463 17.96 -29.73 18.33
N ARG A 464 19.17 -29.20 18.44
CA ARG A 464 19.91 -28.70 17.27
C ARG A 464 20.22 -29.84 16.29
N GLY A 465 20.01 -29.58 14.99
CA GLY A 465 20.22 -30.54 13.91
C GLY A 465 19.23 -31.72 13.95
N THR A 466 18.01 -31.49 14.40
CA THR A 466 16.91 -32.45 14.28
C THR A 466 16.54 -32.64 12.82
N ASP A 467 16.20 -33.87 12.43
CA ASP A 467 15.71 -34.16 11.09
C ASP A 467 14.35 -33.46 10.86
N ALA A 468 14.23 -32.77 9.72
CA ALA A 468 12.99 -32.08 9.37
C ALA A 468 11.80 -33.02 9.20
N ASP A 469 12.03 -34.26 8.74
CA ASP A 469 10.98 -35.26 8.58
C ASP A 469 10.47 -35.78 9.94
N GLU A 470 11.35 -35.84 10.97
CA GLU A 470 10.95 -36.19 12.32
C GLU A 470 9.98 -35.18 12.91
N LEU A 471 10.30 -33.89 12.82
CA LEU A 471 9.46 -32.82 13.35
C LEU A 471 8.16 -32.70 12.55
N TYR A 472 8.20 -32.81 11.22
CA TYR A 472 7.02 -32.77 10.36
C TYR A 472 6.07 -33.93 10.63
N SER A 473 6.59 -35.16 10.76
CA SER A 473 5.77 -36.34 11.06
C SER A 473 5.11 -36.23 12.43
N LEU A 474 5.84 -35.78 13.47
CA LEU A 474 5.28 -35.55 14.79
C LEU A 474 4.14 -34.51 14.77
N ALA A 475 4.31 -33.44 14.02
CA ALA A 475 3.28 -32.39 13.89
C ALA A 475 2.01 -32.94 13.23
N LEU A 476 2.14 -33.73 12.14
CA LEU A 476 0.99 -34.34 11.48
C LEU A 476 0.31 -35.41 12.35
N GLU A 477 1.07 -36.21 13.08
CA GLU A 477 0.50 -37.17 14.04
C GLU A 477 -0.31 -36.48 15.14
N ALA A 478 0.22 -35.40 15.70
CA ALA A 478 -0.48 -34.62 16.73
C ALA A 478 -1.81 -34.04 16.21
N LEU A 479 -1.83 -33.52 14.99
CA LEU A 479 -3.04 -33.00 14.33
C LEU A 479 -4.06 -34.15 14.08
N ASN A 480 -3.62 -35.24 13.47
CA ASN A 480 -4.48 -36.37 13.11
C ASN A 480 -5.11 -37.03 14.35
N ASN A 481 -4.31 -37.26 15.40
CA ASN A 481 -4.79 -37.88 16.65
C ASN A 481 -5.83 -36.97 17.36
N ALA A 482 -5.74 -35.67 17.20
CA ALA A 482 -6.71 -34.72 17.74
C ALA A 482 -7.88 -34.43 16.80
N GLY A 483 -7.90 -35.00 15.58
CA GLY A 483 -8.90 -34.74 14.54
C GLY A 483 -8.93 -33.28 14.05
N LEU A 484 -7.76 -32.62 14.03
CA LEU A 484 -7.61 -31.21 13.65
C LEU A 484 -7.15 -31.09 12.20
N SER A 485 -7.67 -30.08 11.51
CA SER A 485 -7.25 -29.79 10.14
C SER A 485 -5.98 -28.93 10.12
N LYS A 486 -5.00 -29.37 9.34
CA LYS A 486 -3.81 -28.55 9.05
C LYS A 486 -4.15 -27.19 8.45
N ASN A 487 -5.29 -27.08 7.76
CA ASN A 487 -5.77 -25.85 7.14
C ASN A 487 -6.24 -24.80 8.17
N SER A 488 -6.39 -25.17 9.44
CA SER A 488 -6.69 -24.23 10.53
C SER A 488 -5.44 -23.70 11.24
N ILE A 489 -4.24 -24.14 10.83
CA ILE A 489 -2.98 -23.64 11.41
C ILE A 489 -2.74 -22.23 10.88
N ALA A 490 -2.70 -21.26 11.79
CA ALA A 490 -2.37 -19.86 11.47
C ALA A 490 -0.85 -19.64 11.34
N CYS A 491 -0.06 -20.30 12.19
CA CYS A 491 1.39 -20.17 12.22
C CYS A 491 2.07 -21.34 12.94
N VAL A 492 3.33 -21.56 12.61
CA VAL A 492 4.26 -22.35 13.42
C VAL A 492 4.96 -21.39 14.38
N CYS A 493 5.15 -21.80 15.63
CA CYS A 493 5.71 -20.95 16.66
C CYS A 493 6.83 -21.66 17.42
N SER A 494 7.92 -20.95 17.77
CA SER A 494 9.04 -21.48 18.55
C SER A 494 9.74 -20.40 19.37
N LEU A 495 10.74 -20.80 20.12
CA LEU A 495 11.67 -19.91 20.81
C LEU A 495 12.63 -19.27 19.77
N ASP A 496 13.01 -18.01 19.95
CA ASP A 496 13.91 -17.26 19.10
C ASP A 496 15.28 -17.91 18.91
N LEU A 497 15.75 -18.66 19.91
CA LEU A 497 16.96 -19.50 19.81
C LEU A 497 16.90 -20.57 18.70
N LYS A 498 15.74 -20.81 18.11
CA LYS A 498 15.51 -21.77 17.02
C LYS A 498 15.25 -21.10 15.67
N SER A 499 15.48 -19.79 15.56
CA SER A 499 15.19 -19.04 14.34
C SER A 499 16.04 -19.44 13.12
N ASP A 500 17.16 -20.11 13.36
CA ASP A 500 18.07 -20.68 12.35
C ASP A 500 18.01 -22.22 12.27
N GLU A 501 17.07 -22.88 12.96
CA GLU A 501 16.97 -24.34 12.97
C GLU A 501 16.26 -24.86 11.72
N PRO A 502 16.99 -25.62 10.83
CA PRO A 502 16.42 -26.06 9.55
C PRO A 502 15.11 -26.85 9.66
N ALA A 503 14.96 -27.68 10.70
CA ALA A 503 13.74 -28.46 10.89
C ALA A 503 12.53 -27.57 11.15
N VAL A 504 12.69 -26.49 11.92
CA VAL A 504 11.61 -25.55 12.22
C VAL A 504 11.25 -24.71 10.99
N LEU A 505 12.26 -24.25 10.25
CA LEU A 505 12.07 -23.50 9.01
C LEU A 505 11.35 -24.33 7.94
N GLU A 506 11.78 -25.60 7.76
CA GLU A 506 11.23 -26.50 6.76
C GLU A 506 9.80 -26.92 7.13
N LEU A 507 9.48 -27.10 8.41
CA LEU A 507 8.12 -27.40 8.88
C LEU A 507 7.12 -26.31 8.45
N ALA A 508 7.43 -25.05 8.73
CA ALA A 508 6.58 -23.92 8.37
C ALA A 508 6.40 -23.82 6.85
N LYS A 509 7.49 -24.02 6.10
CA LYS A 509 7.50 -24.03 4.64
C LYS A 509 6.60 -25.15 4.07
N ARG A 510 6.70 -26.37 4.58
CA ARG A 510 5.86 -27.53 4.13
C ARG A 510 4.39 -27.34 4.47
N LEU A 511 4.08 -26.70 5.59
CA LEU A 511 2.71 -26.36 5.97
C LEU A 511 2.18 -25.14 5.22
N GLY A 512 3.05 -24.33 4.61
CA GLY A 512 2.67 -23.12 3.89
C GLY A 512 2.15 -22.01 4.81
N VAL A 513 2.61 -21.95 6.08
CA VAL A 513 2.16 -20.99 7.08
C VAL A 513 3.33 -20.15 7.61
N PRO A 514 3.07 -18.91 8.10
CA PRO A 514 4.08 -18.07 8.73
C PRO A 514 4.78 -18.75 9.91
N LEU A 515 6.08 -18.46 10.07
CA LEU A 515 6.86 -18.86 11.22
C LEU A 515 7.07 -17.66 12.15
N LYS A 516 6.81 -17.87 13.45
CA LYS A 516 6.88 -16.85 14.49
C LYS A 516 7.75 -17.31 15.65
N PHE A 517 8.54 -16.38 16.14
CA PHE A 517 9.42 -16.61 17.28
C PHE A 517 9.04 -15.70 18.44
N PHE A 518 9.31 -16.22 19.64
CA PHE A 518 9.11 -15.51 20.89
C PHE A 518 10.40 -15.58 21.72
N SER A 519 10.68 -14.56 22.48
CA SER A 519 11.79 -14.56 23.43
C SER A 519 11.52 -15.48 24.64
N ALA A 520 12.56 -15.91 25.33
CA ALA A 520 12.42 -16.73 26.53
C ALA A 520 11.53 -16.07 27.61
N PRO A 521 11.63 -14.75 27.92
CA PRO A 521 10.69 -14.10 28.84
C PRO A 521 9.22 -14.12 28.40
N GLU A 522 8.92 -14.01 27.10
CA GLU A 522 7.54 -14.08 26.60
C GLU A 522 6.97 -15.50 26.77
N LEU A 523 7.79 -16.53 26.57
CA LEU A 523 7.38 -17.91 26.80
C LEU A 523 7.27 -18.22 28.28
N GLU A 524 8.15 -17.67 29.11
CA GLU A 524 8.11 -17.84 30.57
C GLU A 524 6.84 -17.23 31.18
N ALA A 525 6.35 -16.13 30.63
CA ALA A 525 5.08 -15.55 31.04
C ALA A 525 3.87 -16.50 30.87
N GLN A 526 4.00 -17.54 30.03
CA GLN A 526 2.98 -18.57 29.84
C GLN A 526 3.07 -19.73 30.85
N THR A 527 4.11 -19.78 31.70
CA THR A 527 4.36 -20.88 32.64
C THR A 527 3.15 -21.27 33.51
N PRO A 528 2.31 -20.33 34.00
CA PRO A 528 1.11 -20.70 34.75
C PRO A 528 0.08 -21.51 33.98
N ASN A 529 0.15 -21.50 32.65
CA ASN A 529 -0.81 -22.16 31.73
C ASN A 529 -0.22 -23.41 31.06
N LEU A 530 1.05 -23.74 31.33
CA LEU A 530 1.68 -24.94 30.76
C LEU A 530 1.12 -26.20 31.41
N ALA A 531 0.86 -27.22 30.60
CA ALA A 531 0.49 -28.56 31.11
C ALA A 531 1.74 -29.35 31.55
N ASN A 532 2.89 -29.12 30.89
CA ASN A 532 4.11 -29.89 31.11
C ASN A 532 5.34 -28.97 31.35
N PRO A 533 5.37 -28.15 32.41
CA PRO A 533 6.54 -27.32 32.72
C PRO A 533 7.76 -28.17 33.07
N SER A 534 8.99 -27.66 32.78
CA SER A 534 10.24 -28.40 32.98
C SER A 534 11.36 -27.50 33.42
N ASP A 535 11.87 -27.74 34.66
CA ASP A 535 13.04 -27.03 35.21
C ASP A 535 14.31 -27.26 34.37
N THR A 536 14.43 -28.45 33.76
CA THR A 536 15.55 -28.76 32.86
C THR A 536 15.56 -27.83 31.64
N VAL A 537 14.41 -27.62 31.05
CA VAL A 537 14.28 -26.70 29.91
C VAL A 537 14.53 -25.24 30.34
N PHE A 538 14.05 -24.86 31.54
CA PHE A 538 14.31 -23.53 32.07
C PHE A 538 15.81 -23.27 32.27
N ALA A 539 16.54 -24.26 32.81
CA ALA A 539 17.99 -24.15 32.99
C ALA A 539 18.77 -23.98 31.66
N GLU A 540 18.23 -24.56 30.56
CA GLU A 540 18.90 -24.50 29.25
C GLU A 540 18.53 -23.23 28.45
N VAL A 541 17.25 -22.80 28.48
CA VAL A 541 16.76 -21.77 27.56
C VAL A 541 15.99 -20.63 28.23
N GLY A 542 15.83 -20.64 29.55
CA GLY A 542 15.22 -19.56 30.33
C GLY A 542 13.70 -19.53 30.29
N CYS A 543 13.04 -20.60 29.86
CA CYS A 543 11.59 -20.78 29.98
C CYS A 543 11.22 -22.24 30.28
N HIS A 544 10.14 -22.47 31.07
CA HIS A 544 9.72 -23.81 31.48
C HIS A 544 9.08 -24.67 30.39
N GLY A 545 8.80 -24.12 29.22
CA GLY A 545 8.23 -24.91 28.11
C GLY A 545 8.20 -24.18 26.78
N VAL A 546 8.96 -24.70 25.80
CA VAL A 546 9.08 -24.06 24.48
C VAL A 546 7.81 -24.28 23.64
N CYS A 547 7.44 -25.53 23.35
CA CYS A 547 6.33 -25.79 22.41
C CYS A 547 4.96 -25.34 22.96
N GLU A 548 4.67 -25.64 24.24
CA GLU A 548 3.40 -25.19 24.87
C GLU A 548 3.39 -23.67 25.06
N GLY A 549 4.49 -23.09 25.54
CA GLY A 549 4.62 -21.64 25.72
C GLY A 549 4.44 -20.87 24.42
N ALA A 550 5.07 -21.34 23.33
CA ALA A 550 4.95 -20.70 22.01
C ALA A 550 3.52 -20.82 21.45
N ALA A 551 2.88 -21.97 21.58
CA ALA A 551 1.49 -22.16 21.17
C ALA A 551 0.53 -21.22 21.93
N LEU A 552 0.68 -21.11 23.25
CA LEU A 552 -0.14 -20.23 24.09
C LEU A 552 0.12 -18.74 23.82
N ALA A 553 1.39 -18.34 23.70
CA ALA A 553 1.76 -16.95 23.38
C ALA A 553 1.16 -16.49 22.04
N ALA A 554 1.13 -17.37 21.04
CA ALA A 554 0.53 -17.10 19.75
C ALA A 554 -1.00 -17.01 19.78
N CYS A 555 -1.64 -17.78 20.67
CA CYS A 555 -3.11 -17.76 20.82
C CYS A 555 -3.64 -16.53 21.54
N GLY A 556 -2.79 -15.81 22.30
CA GLY A 556 -3.17 -14.63 23.05
C GLY A 556 -4.15 -14.87 24.19
N LEU A 557 -4.82 -13.78 24.63
CA LEU A 557 -5.72 -13.83 25.78
C LEU A 557 -6.90 -14.79 25.53
N GLY A 558 -7.14 -15.72 26.46
CA GLY A 558 -8.21 -16.73 26.39
C GLY A 558 -7.88 -17.90 25.48
N GLY A 559 -6.71 -17.96 24.88
CA GLY A 559 -6.21 -19.13 24.18
C GLY A 559 -5.97 -20.30 25.14
N LYS A 560 -6.07 -21.51 24.65
CA LYS A 560 -5.89 -22.74 25.44
C LYS A 560 -5.10 -23.78 24.66
N LEU A 561 -4.40 -24.65 25.35
CA LEU A 561 -3.83 -25.87 24.77
C LEU A 561 -4.95 -26.85 24.47
N ILE A 562 -5.03 -27.32 23.23
CA ILE A 562 -5.93 -28.41 22.80
C ILE A 562 -5.17 -29.70 22.53
N VAL A 563 -3.86 -29.59 22.28
CA VAL A 563 -2.93 -30.72 22.27
C VAL A 563 -1.75 -30.32 23.15
N GLU A 564 -1.62 -31.00 24.27
CA GLU A 564 -0.50 -30.88 25.14
C GLU A 564 0.78 -31.42 24.49
N LYS A 565 1.92 -31.15 25.08
CA LYS A 565 3.25 -31.54 24.59
C LYS A 565 3.32 -32.99 24.15
N GLN A 566 3.49 -33.22 22.87
CA GLN A 566 3.84 -34.51 22.27
C GLN A 566 5.35 -34.56 22.00
N LYS A 567 5.94 -35.76 22.10
CA LYS A 567 7.39 -35.94 21.96
C LYS A 567 7.73 -36.99 20.92
N SER A 568 8.76 -36.75 20.14
CA SER A 568 9.54 -37.77 19.45
C SER A 568 10.89 -37.97 20.12
N LYS A 569 11.86 -38.53 19.43
CA LYS A 569 13.22 -38.69 19.98
C LYS A 569 13.89 -37.37 20.25
N ARG A 570 13.78 -36.39 19.36
CA ARG A 570 14.51 -35.11 19.40
C ARG A 570 13.61 -33.88 19.22
N ALA A 571 12.31 -34.07 19.04
CA ALA A 571 11.38 -32.97 18.80
C ALA A 571 10.17 -33.03 19.75
N THR A 572 9.54 -31.87 19.93
CA THR A 572 8.31 -31.67 20.70
C THR A 572 7.37 -30.76 19.95
N VAL A 573 6.07 -31.04 20.02
CA VAL A 573 5.00 -30.21 19.48
C VAL A 573 3.88 -30.04 20.49
N ALA A 574 3.17 -28.90 20.42
CA ALA A 574 1.93 -28.64 21.13
C ALA A 574 1.01 -27.80 20.24
N ILE A 575 -0.30 -27.87 20.41
CA ILE A 575 -1.24 -27.09 19.61
C ILE A 575 -2.10 -26.27 20.55
N GLY A 576 -2.06 -24.95 20.34
CA GLY A 576 -2.95 -23.99 20.98
C GLY A 576 -4.12 -23.64 20.06
N GLN A 577 -5.26 -23.31 20.66
CA GLN A 577 -6.42 -22.76 19.97
C GLN A 577 -6.77 -21.39 20.51
N SER A 578 -6.85 -20.41 19.60
CA SER A 578 -7.34 -19.06 19.90
C SER A 578 -8.87 -19.01 19.81
N ILE A 579 -9.48 -18.08 20.55
CA ILE A 579 -10.93 -17.79 20.46
C ILE A 579 -11.27 -17.18 19.11
N ASP A 580 -10.38 -16.32 18.58
CA ASP A 580 -10.50 -15.61 17.30
C ASP A 580 -9.43 -16.07 16.30
N SER A 581 -9.55 -15.61 15.06
CA SER A 581 -8.51 -15.79 14.05
C SER A 581 -7.20 -15.17 14.54
N ILE A 582 -6.13 -15.94 14.49
CA ILE A 582 -4.78 -15.47 14.78
C ILE A 582 -4.28 -14.65 13.58
N SER A 583 -3.81 -13.44 13.84
CA SER A 583 -3.10 -12.62 12.84
C SER A 583 -1.60 -12.74 13.08
N PRO A 584 -0.87 -13.48 12.25
CA PRO A 584 0.56 -13.69 12.46
C PRO A 584 1.39 -12.40 12.46
N GLU A 585 0.92 -11.34 11.79
CA GLU A 585 1.61 -10.05 11.77
C GLU A 585 1.62 -9.35 13.14
N SER A 586 0.65 -9.63 13.99
CA SER A 586 0.48 -8.98 15.30
C SER A 586 1.14 -9.72 16.46
N ILE A 587 1.76 -10.89 16.23
CA ILE A 587 2.31 -11.76 17.29
C ILE A 587 3.77 -12.08 17.01
N GLY A 588 4.57 -12.18 18.10
CA GLY A 588 5.98 -12.55 18.02
C GLY A 588 6.74 -11.79 16.95
N HIS A 589 7.85 -12.34 16.51
CA HIS A 589 8.63 -11.78 15.39
C HIS A 589 8.98 -12.87 14.37
N GLY A 590 9.28 -12.49 13.12
CA GLY A 590 9.79 -13.40 12.10
C GLY A 590 11.26 -13.75 12.31
N GLN A 591 11.80 -14.62 11.46
CA GLN A 591 13.25 -14.72 11.29
C GLN A 591 13.73 -13.40 10.69
N GLY A 592 14.66 -12.72 11.38
CA GLY A 592 15.19 -11.46 10.87
C GLY A 592 16.09 -11.66 9.67
N ARG A 593 16.06 -10.74 8.73
CA ARG A 593 16.86 -10.75 7.51
C ARG A 593 17.64 -9.46 7.36
N LEU A 594 18.92 -9.60 7.01
CA LEU A 594 19.77 -8.48 6.66
C LEU A 594 20.15 -8.56 5.18
N TYR A 595 19.69 -7.62 4.39
CA TYR A 595 20.09 -7.45 3.01
C TYR A 595 21.14 -6.34 2.92
N ILE A 596 22.36 -6.68 2.46
CA ILE A 596 23.42 -5.71 2.23
C ILE A 596 23.39 -5.32 0.76
N VAL A 597 22.84 -4.14 0.47
CA VAL A 597 22.36 -3.77 -0.87
C VAL A 597 23.29 -2.79 -1.55
N GLY A 598 23.79 -3.14 -2.74
CA GLY A 598 24.45 -2.24 -3.66
C GLY A 598 23.47 -1.56 -4.60
N THR A 599 23.37 -0.23 -4.53
CA THR A 599 22.43 0.54 -5.36
C THR A 599 23.02 1.01 -6.69
N GLY A 600 24.27 0.67 -6.99
CA GLY A 600 24.99 1.27 -8.09
C GLY A 600 25.45 2.70 -7.77
N PRO A 601 26.10 3.41 -8.73
CA PRO A 601 26.72 4.71 -8.48
C PRO A 601 25.73 5.89 -8.45
N GLY A 602 24.45 5.70 -8.85
CA GLY A 602 23.45 6.76 -8.72
C GLY A 602 22.29 6.70 -9.69
N ARG A 603 22.47 6.16 -10.91
CA ARG A 603 21.37 6.09 -11.90
C ARG A 603 20.48 4.87 -11.65
N ASP A 604 19.16 5.05 -11.69
CA ASP A 604 18.18 3.96 -11.48
C ASP A 604 18.38 2.78 -12.44
N GLY A 605 18.65 3.05 -13.72
CA GLY A 605 18.92 2.02 -14.72
C GLY A 605 20.22 1.21 -14.51
N TRP A 606 20.99 1.55 -13.47
CA TRP A 606 22.20 0.81 -13.05
C TRP A 606 22.02 0.06 -11.75
N ARG A 607 20.84 0.15 -11.13
CA ARG A 607 20.48 -0.65 -9.97
C ARG A 607 19.99 -2.01 -10.44
N THR A 608 20.43 -3.07 -9.77
CA THR A 608 19.98 -4.43 -10.12
C THR A 608 18.49 -4.63 -9.81
N PRO A 609 17.79 -5.50 -10.56
CA PRO A 609 16.40 -5.85 -10.26
C PRO A 609 16.22 -6.39 -8.85
N ASP A 610 17.15 -7.20 -8.33
CA ASP A 610 17.10 -7.76 -6.98
C ASP A 610 17.24 -6.67 -5.91
N ALA A 611 18.14 -5.70 -6.08
CA ALA A 611 18.23 -4.56 -5.18
C ALA A 611 16.93 -3.75 -5.15
N THR A 612 16.30 -3.54 -6.31
CA THR A 612 14.99 -2.87 -6.41
C THR A 612 13.90 -3.65 -5.69
N ARG A 613 13.85 -4.98 -5.93
CA ARG A 613 12.90 -5.89 -5.28
C ARG A 613 13.05 -5.85 -3.75
N VAL A 614 14.25 -6.03 -3.23
CA VAL A 614 14.51 -6.06 -1.79
C VAL A 614 14.18 -4.71 -1.16
N LEU A 615 14.62 -3.60 -1.72
CA LEU A 615 14.30 -2.26 -1.22
C LEU A 615 12.78 -1.98 -1.18
N SER A 616 12.01 -2.61 -2.05
CA SER A 616 10.55 -2.50 -2.01
C SER A 616 9.89 -3.36 -0.93
N LEU A 617 10.55 -4.43 -0.46
CA LEU A 617 10.00 -5.43 0.47
C LEU A 617 10.35 -5.16 1.94
N VAL A 618 11.58 -4.72 2.22
CA VAL A 618 12.06 -4.51 3.60
C VAL A 618 11.22 -3.49 4.38
N THR A 619 11.22 -3.62 5.71
CA THR A 619 10.53 -2.68 6.61
C THR A 619 11.41 -1.52 7.02
N ASP A 620 12.72 -1.78 7.14
CA ASP A 620 13.71 -0.84 7.65
C ASP A 620 14.85 -0.67 6.65
N VAL A 621 15.30 0.56 6.47
CA VAL A 621 16.40 0.88 5.56
C VAL A 621 17.46 1.69 6.30
N VAL A 622 18.66 1.15 6.38
CA VAL A 622 19.80 1.73 7.09
C VAL A 622 20.84 2.19 6.08
N GLY A 623 21.31 3.42 6.16
CA GLY A 623 22.30 3.92 5.20
C GLY A 623 22.79 5.34 5.48
N TYR A 624 23.78 5.76 4.69
CA TYR A 624 24.17 7.16 4.62
C TYR A 624 23.06 7.96 3.91
N GLU A 625 22.73 9.13 4.44
CA GLU A 625 21.60 9.94 3.96
C GLU A 625 21.57 10.12 2.45
N LEU A 626 22.69 10.52 1.84
CA LEU A 626 22.81 10.69 0.39
C LEU A 626 22.47 9.42 -0.39
N TYR A 627 22.81 8.23 0.13
CA TYR A 627 22.54 6.97 -0.55
C TYR A 627 21.07 6.57 -0.43
N LEU A 628 20.45 6.88 0.70
CA LEU A 628 19.01 6.67 0.88
C LEU A 628 18.17 7.61 0.03
N ASP A 629 18.65 8.83 -0.22
CA ASP A 629 17.98 9.79 -1.11
C ASP A 629 17.97 9.32 -2.57
N LEU A 630 19.02 8.63 -3.02
CA LEU A 630 19.07 8.03 -4.36
C LEU A 630 18.03 6.91 -4.59
N VAL A 631 17.44 6.38 -3.53
CA VAL A 631 16.43 5.32 -3.58
C VAL A 631 15.13 5.73 -2.88
N ALA A 632 14.93 7.04 -2.63
CA ALA A 632 13.82 7.58 -1.85
C ALA A 632 12.45 7.11 -2.36
N ASP A 633 12.27 6.98 -3.66
CA ASP A 633 11.03 6.52 -4.29
C ASP A 633 10.68 5.06 -3.91
N LEU A 634 11.70 4.20 -3.73
CA LEU A 634 11.50 2.78 -3.38
C LEU A 634 11.25 2.55 -1.90
N ILE A 635 11.76 3.45 -1.06
CA ILE A 635 11.71 3.33 0.40
C ILE A 635 10.63 4.22 1.03
N LYS A 636 9.72 4.75 0.23
CA LYS A 636 8.59 5.54 0.72
C LYS A 636 7.72 4.71 1.65
N GLY A 637 7.41 5.25 2.84
CA GLY A 637 6.61 4.55 3.86
C GLY A 637 7.39 3.55 4.71
N LYS A 638 8.71 3.41 4.52
CA LYS A 638 9.59 2.55 5.31
C LYS A 638 10.31 3.36 6.40
N THR A 639 10.75 2.67 7.45
CA THR A 639 11.54 3.33 8.50
C THR A 639 12.96 3.58 8.00
N ARG A 640 13.35 4.85 7.89
CA ARG A 640 14.69 5.27 7.48
C ARG A 640 15.57 5.48 8.71
N HIS A 641 16.71 4.83 8.73
CA HIS A 641 17.75 4.98 9.74
C HIS A 641 18.98 5.61 9.09
N THR A 642 19.14 6.92 9.25
CA THR A 642 20.23 7.67 8.67
C THR A 642 21.38 7.81 9.64
N SER A 643 22.61 7.82 9.14
CA SER A 643 23.81 8.13 9.91
C SER A 643 24.79 8.94 9.08
N GLN A 644 25.69 9.68 9.72
CA GLN A 644 26.68 10.52 9.05
C GLN A 644 27.84 9.70 8.48
N LEU A 645 28.62 10.30 7.58
CA LEU A 645 29.92 9.77 7.14
C LEU A 645 30.82 9.47 8.35
N ALA A 646 31.65 8.45 8.25
CA ALA A 646 32.55 7.96 9.29
C ALA A 646 31.86 7.31 10.52
N GLN A 647 30.61 6.87 10.36
CA GLN A 647 29.88 6.10 11.37
C GLN A 647 29.50 4.70 10.82
N GLU A 648 30.36 4.10 10.01
CA GLU A 648 30.11 2.84 9.32
C GLU A 648 29.82 1.71 10.31
N GLU A 649 30.61 1.59 11.38
CA GLU A 649 30.44 0.55 12.40
C GLU A 649 29.09 0.67 13.12
N ALA A 650 28.73 1.87 13.58
CA ALA A 650 27.44 2.11 14.25
C ALA A 650 26.26 1.81 13.32
N ARG A 651 26.41 2.12 12.04
CA ARG A 651 25.41 1.84 11.00
C ARG A 651 25.20 0.35 10.78
N VAL A 652 26.29 -0.41 10.68
CA VAL A 652 26.22 -1.86 10.50
C VAL A 652 25.66 -2.53 11.74
N ARG A 653 26.06 -2.11 12.95
CA ARG A 653 25.50 -2.61 14.21
C ARG A 653 24.01 -2.39 14.28
N MET A 654 23.56 -1.18 13.98
CA MET A 654 22.14 -0.85 13.95
C MET A 654 21.37 -1.77 12.98
N ALA A 655 21.91 -2.03 11.79
CA ALA A 655 21.27 -2.93 10.82
C ALA A 655 21.19 -4.37 11.34
N LEU A 656 22.25 -4.87 11.97
CA LEU A 656 22.31 -6.20 12.59
C LEU A 656 21.32 -6.30 13.77
N ASP A 657 21.25 -5.29 14.63
CA ASP A 657 20.35 -5.27 15.79
C ASP A 657 18.89 -5.22 15.37
N LEU A 658 18.55 -4.40 14.39
CA LEU A 658 17.19 -4.33 13.84
C LEU A 658 16.77 -5.67 13.20
N ALA A 659 17.69 -6.30 12.45
CA ALA A 659 17.43 -7.61 11.87
C ALA A 659 17.30 -8.67 13.00
N ALA A 660 18.15 -8.63 14.04
CA ALA A 660 18.05 -9.54 15.18
C ALA A 660 16.73 -9.40 15.96
N ALA A 661 16.08 -8.24 15.88
CA ALA A 661 14.73 -8.03 16.39
C ALA A 661 13.62 -8.57 15.45
N GLY A 662 13.98 -9.38 14.44
CA GLY A 662 13.03 -10.03 13.52
C GLY A 662 12.54 -9.17 12.38
N ARG A 663 13.25 -8.08 12.06
CA ARG A 663 12.88 -7.18 10.96
C ARG A 663 13.58 -7.56 9.66
N ASP A 664 12.97 -7.23 8.53
CA ASP A 664 13.59 -7.26 7.22
C ASP A 664 14.30 -5.91 6.98
N VAL A 665 15.64 -5.92 6.99
CA VAL A 665 16.47 -4.72 6.99
C VAL A 665 17.33 -4.65 5.74
N ALA A 666 17.35 -3.50 5.04
CA ALA A 666 18.32 -3.22 3.98
C ALA A 666 19.42 -2.29 4.49
N LEU A 667 20.66 -2.75 4.47
CA LEU A 667 21.85 -1.94 4.68
C LEU A 667 22.34 -1.44 3.31
N VAL A 668 22.15 -0.16 3.03
CA VAL A 668 22.32 0.44 1.70
C VAL A 668 23.72 1.03 1.51
N SER A 669 24.37 0.61 0.43
CA SER A 669 25.65 1.16 -0.06
C SER A 669 25.51 1.68 -1.48
N SER A 670 26.21 2.75 -1.82
CA SER A 670 26.42 3.15 -3.22
C SER A 670 27.44 2.21 -3.87
N GLY A 671 27.31 1.96 -5.17
CA GLY A 671 28.15 1.02 -5.89
C GLY A 671 27.84 -0.43 -5.55
N ASP A 672 28.87 -1.22 -5.33
CA ASP A 672 28.81 -2.61 -4.89
C ASP A 672 29.14 -2.70 -3.39
N PRO A 673 28.38 -3.43 -2.56
CA PRO A 673 28.57 -3.45 -1.11
C PRO A 673 29.81 -4.26 -0.69
N GLY A 674 30.33 -5.12 -1.55
CA GLY A 674 31.54 -5.92 -1.32
C GLY A 674 32.84 -5.23 -1.74
N ILE A 675 32.76 -4.04 -2.40
CA ILE A 675 33.96 -3.34 -2.92
C ILE A 675 34.16 -2.04 -2.14
N TYR A 676 35.05 -2.08 -1.17
CA TYR A 676 35.38 -0.95 -0.26
C TYR A 676 34.13 -0.32 0.39
N ALA A 677 33.15 -1.16 0.75
CA ALA A 677 31.88 -0.77 1.32
C ALA A 677 31.52 -1.67 2.53
N MET A 678 30.26 -1.64 2.97
CA MET A 678 29.87 -2.12 4.30
C MET A 678 29.74 -3.64 4.44
N ALA A 679 29.77 -4.43 3.35
CA ALA A 679 29.64 -5.89 3.46
C ALA A 679 30.79 -6.53 4.26
N ALA A 680 32.05 -6.13 3.97
CA ALA A 680 33.19 -6.64 4.71
C ALA A 680 33.08 -6.33 6.21
N LEU A 681 32.70 -5.10 6.57
CA LEU A 681 32.53 -4.69 7.96
C LEU A 681 31.43 -5.49 8.67
N ALA A 682 30.33 -5.81 7.98
CA ALA A 682 29.25 -6.61 8.55
C ALA A 682 29.76 -8.01 8.94
N PHE A 683 30.52 -8.67 8.06
CA PHE A 683 31.11 -9.99 8.35
C PHE A 683 32.23 -9.91 9.38
N GLU A 684 33.04 -8.85 9.41
CA GLU A 684 34.05 -8.63 10.44
C GLU A 684 33.42 -8.49 11.84
N LEU A 685 32.30 -7.78 11.96
CA LEU A 685 31.56 -7.65 13.23
C LEU A 685 30.95 -8.99 13.67
N LEU A 686 30.36 -9.74 12.74
CA LEU A 686 29.82 -11.07 13.02
C LEU A 686 30.90 -12.02 13.54
N ASP A 687 32.07 -12.08 12.89
CA ASP A 687 33.19 -12.94 13.27
C ASP A 687 33.80 -12.51 14.62
N LYS A 688 34.08 -11.22 14.81
CA LYS A 688 34.72 -10.67 15.97
C LYS A 688 33.88 -10.78 17.24
N GLU A 689 32.58 -10.50 17.15
CA GLU A 689 31.76 -10.44 18.35
C GLU A 689 31.03 -11.74 18.65
N ASN A 690 30.88 -12.59 17.65
CA ASN A 690 30.19 -13.87 17.79
C ASN A 690 28.86 -13.76 18.54
N ASN A 691 28.09 -12.68 18.25
CA ASN A 691 26.83 -12.39 18.90
C ASN A 691 25.78 -13.42 18.53
N ALA A 692 25.25 -14.14 19.50
CA ALA A 692 24.30 -15.22 19.27
C ALA A 692 23.03 -14.79 18.52
N SER A 693 22.56 -13.56 18.69
CA SER A 693 21.40 -13.03 17.98
C SER A 693 21.73 -12.75 16.51
N TRP A 694 22.90 -12.19 16.25
CA TRP A 694 23.34 -11.89 14.88
C TRP A 694 23.67 -13.16 14.08
N ASN A 695 24.24 -14.18 14.77
CA ASN A 695 24.62 -15.46 14.13
C ASN A 695 23.42 -16.25 13.58
N ARG A 696 22.20 -15.93 14.00
CA ARG A 696 20.98 -16.58 13.53
C ARG A 696 20.29 -15.85 12.38
N LEU A 697 20.83 -14.70 11.95
CA LEU A 697 20.28 -13.91 10.86
C LEU A 697 20.46 -14.59 9.52
N GLU A 698 19.45 -14.47 8.66
CA GLU A 698 19.62 -14.68 7.22
C GLU A 698 20.27 -13.43 6.63
N ILE A 699 21.46 -13.57 6.03
CA ILE A 699 22.19 -12.44 5.45
C ILE A 699 22.41 -12.68 3.97
N GLU A 700 21.96 -11.73 3.16
CA GLU A 700 22.13 -11.75 1.71
C GLU A 700 22.85 -10.48 1.24
N VAL A 701 23.89 -10.68 0.41
CA VAL A 701 24.63 -9.57 -0.20
C VAL A 701 24.17 -9.42 -1.64
N LEU A 702 23.60 -8.27 -1.98
CA LEU A 702 23.09 -7.98 -3.30
C LEU A 702 24.09 -7.09 -4.04
N PRO A 703 24.67 -7.55 -5.16
CA PRO A 703 25.68 -6.83 -5.88
C PRO A 703 25.14 -5.56 -6.53
N GLY A 704 26.01 -4.60 -6.75
CA GLY A 704 25.72 -3.37 -7.47
C GLY A 704 26.82 -3.01 -8.48
N ILE A 705 26.50 -2.18 -9.46
CA ILE A 705 27.51 -1.67 -10.40
C ILE A 705 28.44 -0.72 -9.65
N SER A 706 29.72 -1.05 -9.60
CA SER A 706 30.73 -0.22 -8.95
C SER A 706 31.11 1.00 -9.79
N ALA A 707 31.63 2.04 -9.13
CA ALA A 707 32.04 3.29 -9.77
C ALA A 707 33.09 3.05 -10.88
N PHE A 708 34.03 2.11 -10.69
CA PHE A 708 35.04 1.80 -11.74
C PHE A 708 34.41 1.19 -13.00
N GLN A 709 33.42 0.30 -12.84
CA GLN A 709 32.70 -0.30 -13.95
C GLN A 709 31.89 0.76 -14.71
N ALA A 710 31.20 1.63 -13.98
CA ALA A 710 30.45 2.73 -14.55
C ALA A 710 31.37 3.71 -15.32
N THR A 711 32.53 4.09 -14.75
CA THR A 711 33.55 4.91 -15.42
C THR A 711 34.04 4.25 -16.72
N SER A 712 34.38 2.96 -16.64
CA SER A 712 34.85 2.18 -17.79
C SER A 712 33.79 2.16 -18.90
N ALA A 713 32.53 1.88 -18.57
CA ALA A 713 31.44 1.82 -19.53
C ALA A 713 31.17 3.15 -20.26
N ARG A 714 31.49 4.28 -19.63
CA ARG A 714 31.29 5.61 -20.23
C ARG A 714 32.34 5.97 -21.28
N ILE A 715 33.52 5.36 -21.19
CA ILE A 715 34.66 5.77 -22.01
C ILE A 715 35.18 4.66 -22.96
N GLY A 716 34.70 3.42 -22.79
CA GLY A 716 35.15 2.31 -23.63
C GLY A 716 35.43 1.06 -22.81
N ALA A 717 36.66 0.54 -22.90
CA ALA A 717 37.10 -0.67 -22.20
C ALA A 717 38.52 -0.54 -21.65
N PRO A 718 38.81 0.47 -20.78
CA PRO A 718 40.15 0.65 -20.20
C PRO A 718 40.58 -0.53 -19.33
N MET A 719 39.64 -1.27 -18.76
CA MET A 719 39.83 -2.48 -17.95
C MET A 719 39.70 -3.76 -18.77
N GLY A 720 40.00 -3.70 -20.07
CA GLY A 720 39.84 -4.83 -21.00
C GLY A 720 40.87 -5.94 -20.85
N HIS A 721 41.95 -5.73 -20.07
CA HIS A 721 42.98 -6.70 -19.74
C HIS A 721 43.10 -6.80 -18.22
N ASP A 722 44.21 -7.30 -17.70
CA ASP A 722 44.43 -7.43 -16.25
C ASP A 722 44.40 -6.07 -15.55
N PHE A 723 43.65 -6.00 -14.46
CA PHE A 723 43.50 -4.79 -13.70
C PHE A 723 43.45 -5.06 -12.19
N CYS A 724 43.64 -4.05 -11.38
CA CYS A 724 43.47 -4.10 -9.96
C CYS A 724 42.75 -2.86 -9.41
N LEU A 725 42.15 -3.01 -8.23
CA LEU A 725 41.51 -1.94 -7.47
C LEU A 725 42.37 -1.64 -6.25
N ILE A 726 42.69 -0.36 -6.03
CA ILE A 726 43.49 0.06 -4.86
C ILE A 726 42.79 1.26 -4.21
N SER A 727 42.47 1.13 -2.91
CA SER A 727 42.06 2.27 -2.11
C SER A 727 43.28 3.04 -1.62
N LEU A 728 43.30 4.36 -1.89
CA LEU A 728 44.37 5.22 -1.39
C LEU A 728 44.08 5.71 0.04
N SER A 729 43.08 5.14 0.72
CA SER A 729 42.72 5.49 2.09
C SER A 729 43.67 4.79 3.07
N ASP A 730 44.40 5.57 3.83
CA ASP A 730 45.32 5.14 4.89
C ASP A 730 44.65 5.05 6.27
N LEU A 731 43.34 5.05 6.33
CA LEU A 731 42.55 5.00 7.57
C LEU A 731 42.61 3.62 8.24
N LEU A 732 42.50 2.57 7.41
CA LEU A 732 42.45 1.17 7.87
C LEU A 732 43.70 0.35 7.43
N THR A 733 44.38 0.84 6.40
CA THR A 733 45.58 0.17 5.86
C THR A 733 46.76 1.15 5.93
N PRO A 734 47.91 0.77 6.58
CA PRO A 734 49.05 1.64 6.61
C PRO A 734 49.55 2.03 5.23
N TRP A 735 50.02 3.26 5.07
CA TRP A 735 50.41 3.80 3.77
C TRP A 735 51.52 2.97 3.11
N GLU A 736 52.46 2.47 3.85
CA GLU A 736 53.57 1.62 3.38
C GLU A 736 53.03 0.36 2.67
N VAL A 737 51.93 -0.21 3.19
CA VAL A 737 51.30 -1.39 2.57
C VAL A 737 50.59 -1.00 1.27
N ILE A 738 49.96 0.17 1.24
CA ILE A 738 49.35 0.69 0.04
C ILE A 738 50.43 0.95 -1.02
N GLU A 739 51.51 1.57 -0.65
CA GLU A 739 52.66 1.83 -1.53
C GLU A 739 53.28 0.55 -2.10
N GLN A 740 53.42 -0.49 -1.28
CA GLN A 740 53.88 -1.80 -1.74
C GLN A 740 52.94 -2.38 -2.80
N ARG A 741 51.62 -2.27 -2.61
CA ARG A 741 50.61 -2.73 -3.60
C ARG A 741 50.69 -1.88 -4.88
N LEU A 742 50.89 -0.60 -4.80
CA LEU A 742 51.10 0.29 -5.95
C LEU A 742 52.31 -0.11 -6.78
N ARG A 743 53.45 -0.39 -6.12
CA ARG A 743 54.67 -0.87 -6.81
C ARG A 743 54.47 -2.21 -7.48
N ALA A 744 53.79 -3.15 -6.81
CA ALA A 744 53.45 -4.43 -7.42
C ALA A 744 52.54 -4.30 -8.63
N ALA A 745 51.51 -3.42 -8.56
CA ALA A 745 50.63 -3.13 -9.71
C ALA A 745 51.35 -2.44 -10.86
N ALA A 746 52.31 -1.56 -10.55
CA ALA A 746 53.14 -0.87 -11.53
C ALA A 746 54.04 -1.88 -12.28
N GLN A 747 54.77 -2.75 -11.55
CA GLN A 747 55.65 -3.78 -12.10
C GLN A 747 54.87 -4.83 -12.92
N GLY A 748 53.68 -5.24 -12.44
CA GLY A 748 52.80 -6.21 -13.12
C GLY A 748 52.10 -5.65 -14.35
N GLY A 749 52.17 -4.33 -14.62
CA GLY A 749 51.56 -3.74 -15.79
C GLY A 749 50.02 -3.67 -15.75
N PHE A 750 49.38 -3.80 -14.56
CA PHE A 750 47.92 -3.75 -14.40
C PHE A 750 47.36 -2.39 -14.74
N ALA A 751 46.20 -2.31 -15.35
CA ALA A 751 45.37 -1.09 -15.25
C ALA A 751 44.88 -0.94 -13.79
N VAL A 752 44.91 0.29 -13.24
CA VAL A 752 44.61 0.50 -11.81
C VAL A 752 43.45 1.45 -11.63
N ALA A 753 42.44 1.05 -10.88
CA ALA A 753 41.38 1.95 -10.45
C ALA A 753 41.55 2.36 -8.98
N PHE A 754 41.64 3.66 -8.72
CA PHE A 754 41.83 4.20 -7.39
C PHE A 754 40.50 4.60 -6.75
N TYR A 755 40.20 3.97 -5.63
CA TYR A 755 39.15 4.39 -4.70
C TYR A 755 39.71 5.37 -3.67
N ASN A 756 38.85 6.29 -3.23
CA ASN A 756 39.24 7.29 -2.24
C ASN A 756 40.49 8.08 -2.63
N PRO A 757 40.57 8.63 -3.87
CA PRO A 757 41.83 9.19 -4.36
C PRO A 757 42.31 10.40 -3.57
N VAL A 758 41.41 11.28 -3.14
CA VAL A 758 41.68 12.52 -2.43
C VAL A 758 40.62 12.76 -1.34
N SER A 759 41.04 13.29 -0.18
CA SER A 759 40.14 13.79 0.85
C SER A 759 40.70 15.06 1.49
N LYS A 760 39.96 15.70 2.39
CA LYS A 760 40.44 16.89 3.14
C LYS A 760 41.76 16.65 3.88
N ARG A 761 42.05 15.44 4.29
CA ARG A 761 43.27 15.05 5.02
C ARG A 761 44.30 14.36 4.12
N ARG A 762 43.89 13.82 2.99
CA ARG A 762 44.68 12.98 2.07
C ARG A 762 44.85 13.73 0.74
N THR A 763 45.88 14.52 0.64
CA THR A 763 46.12 15.43 -0.49
C THR A 763 47.33 15.05 -1.36
N LYS A 764 48.24 14.17 -0.87
CA LYS A 764 49.51 13.79 -1.54
C LYS A 764 49.49 12.36 -2.10
N GLN A 765 48.65 11.49 -1.59
CA GLN A 765 48.66 10.06 -1.91
C GLN A 765 48.45 9.78 -3.39
N LEU A 766 47.58 10.54 -4.05
CA LEU A 766 47.35 10.38 -5.49
C LEU A 766 48.57 10.76 -6.32
N GLU A 767 49.33 11.79 -5.95
CA GLU A 767 50.56 12.19 -6.62
C GLU A 767 51.66 11.16 -6.40
N ILE A 768 51.81 10.61 -5.19
CA ILE A 768 52.77 9.52 -4.90
C ILE A 768 52.41 8.29 -5.74
N ALA A 769 51.13 7.93 -5.85
CA ALA A 769 50.67 6.83 -6.68
C ALA A 769 50.98 7.08 -8.17
N ARG A 770 50.76 8.29 -8.68
CA ARG A 770 51.17 8.72 -10.01
C ARG A 770 52.66 8.52 -10.25
N ASP A 771 53.49 9.03 -9.35
CA ASP A 771 54.95 9.00 -9.50
C ASP A 771 55.50 7.56 -9.49
N ILE A 772 54.93 6.67 -8.67
CA ILE A 772 55.28 5.24 -8.70
C ILE A 772 54.91 4.63 -10.06
N LEU A 773 53.74 4.95 -10.59
CA LEU A 773 53.29 4.43 -11.87
C LEU A 773 54.11 4.99 -13.06
N LEU A 774 54.53 6.26 -13.03
CA LEU A 774 55.40 6.88 -14.03
C LEU A 774 56.77 6.20 -14.14
N GLY A 775 57.25 5.58 -13.06
CA GLY A 775 58.48 4.73 -13.11
C GLY A 775 58.38 3.48 -13.98
N HIS A 776 57.14 3.08 -14.37
CA HIS A 776 56.88 1.84 -15.10
C HIS A 776 55.96 2.02 -16.34
N ARG A 777 55.55 3.23 -16.64
CA ARG A 777 54.58 3.57 -17.72
C ARG A 777 54.97 4.83 -18.44
N ASP A 778 54.52 4.92 -19.69
CA ASP A 778 54.64 6.12 -20.51
C ASP A 778 53.91 7.29 -19.84
N PRO A 779 54.54 8.50 -19.78
CA PRO A 779 53.87 9.72 -19.30
C PRO A 779 52.54 10.01 -20.00
N ASP A 780 52.37 9.62 -21.26
CA ASP A 780 51.16 9.77 -22.04
C ASP A 780 50.11 8.67 -21.79
N THR A 781 50.36 7.74 -20.87
CA THR A 781 49.37 6.72 -20.45
C THR A 781 48.04 7.34 -20.10
N PRO A 782 46.91 6.92 -20.70
CA PRO A 782 45.61 7.51 -20.44
C PRO A 782 45.15 7.31 -18.98
N VAL A 783 44.70 8.40 -18.39
CA VAL A 783 44.02 8.43 -17.09
C VAL A 783 42.58 8.92 -17.29
N ILE A 784 41.63 8.17 -16.79
CA ILE A 784 40.21 8.48 -16.85
C ILE A 784 39.74 8.97 -15.48
N LEU A 785 39.08 10.11 -15.45
CA LEU A 785 38.50 10.74 -14.27
C LEU A 785 36.98 10.74 -14.42
N GLY A 786 36.30 9.89 -13.64
CA GLY A 786 34.84 9.81 -13.63
C GLY A 786 34.26 10.40 -12.36
N ARG A 787 33.61 11.56 -12.46
CA ARG A 787 33.02 12.29 -11.33
C ARG A 787 31.50 12.22 -11.37
N ASN A 788 30.86 12.06 -10.20
CA ASN A 788 29.40 12.02 -10.05
C ASN A 788 28.69 11.05 -10.99
N LEU A 789 29.22 9.87 -11.18
CA LEU A 789 28.69 8.87 -12.12
C LEU A 789 27.22 8.52 -11.85
N GLY A 790 26.39 8.66 -12.87
CA GLY A 790 24.96 8.40 -12.78
C GLY A 790 24.17 9.42 -11.94
N ARG A 791 24.76 10.57 -11.64
CA ARG A 791 24.16 11.64 -10.83
C ARG A 791 24.22 12.98 -11.59
N ASP A 792 23.52 13.97 -11.07
CA ASP A 792 23.61 15.33 -11.62
C ASP A 792 25.06 15.86 -11.58
N GLY A 793 25.49 16.43 -12.68
CA GLY A 793 26.87 16.90 -12.86
C GLY A 793 27.87 15.76 -13.15
N GLU A 794 27.41 14.61 -13.70
CA GLU A 794 28.28 13.56 -14.23
C GLU A 794 29.29 14.16 -15.22
N ASN A 795 30.57 13.88 -14.99
CA ASN A 795 31.64 14.36 -15.84
C ASN A 795 32.71 13.27 -16.03
N ILE A 796 33.12 13.06 -17.29
CA ILE A 796 34.20 12.14 -17.64
C ILE A 796 35.29 12.92 -18.39
N ARG A 797 36.52 12.85 -17.87
CA ARG A 797 37.69 13.45 -18.51
C ARG A 797 38.75 12.38 -18.76
N VAL A 798 39.51 12.56 -19.82
CA VAL A 798 40.70 11.77 -20.09
C VAL A 798 41.89 12.73 -20.12
N ILE A 799 42.87 12.45 -19.32
CA ILE A 799 44.14 13.18 -19.21
C ILE A 799 45.30 12.19 -19.37
N THR A 800 46.51 12.68 -19.38
CA THR A 800 47.70 11.79 -19.36
C THR A 800 48.15 11.53 -17.94
N LEU A 801 48.94 10.47 -17.71
CA LEU A 801 49.47 10.12 -16.38
C LEU A 801 50.37 11.23 -15.85
N ALA A 802 51.11 11.91 -16.72
CA ALA A 802 51.98 13.03 -16.36
C ALA A 802 51.16 14.24 -15.81
N GLU A 803 49.99 14.47 -16.34
CA GLU A 803 49.09 15.58 -15.94
C GLU A 803 48.32 15.31 -14.63
N LEU A 804 48.21 14.06 -14.18
CA LEU A 804 47.43 13.71 -13.00
C LEU A 804 47.90 14.40 -11.74
N SER A 805 47.06 15.14 -11.09
CA SER A 805 47.30 15.84 -9.83
C SER A 805 46.15 15.65 -8.82
N SER A 806 46.41 15.99 -7.55
CA SER A 806 45.39 15.96 -6.48
C SER A 806 44.23 16.91 -6.74
N SER A 807 44.42 17.95 -7.54
CA SER A 807 43.36 18.90 -7.91
C SER A 807 42.37 18.36 -8.91
N ASP A 808 42.68 17.22 -9.58
CA ASP A 808 41.80 16.61 -10.60
C ASP A 808 40.74 15.69 -10.00
N ALA A 809 40.86 15.35 -8.73
CA ALA A 809 39.99 14.40 -8.05
C ALA A 809 39.47 14.90 -6.70
N ASP A 810 38.30 14.41 -6.32
CA ASP A 810 37.67 14.59 -4.99
C ASP A 810 37.10 13.25 -4.52
N MET A 811 36.36 13.26 -3.41
CA MET A 811 35.70 12.05 -2.86
C MET A 811 34.63 11.44 -3.79
N LEU A 812 34.18 12.17 -4.80
CA LEU A 812 33.15 11.73 -5.75
C LEU A 812 33.77 11.33 -7.10
N THR A 813 35.11 11.29 -7.17
CA THR A 813 35.86 11.01 -8.41
C THR A 813 36.46 9.61 -8.37
N MET A 814 36.15 8.80 -9.38
CA MET A 814 36.84 7.55 -9.69
C MET A 814 37.99 7.84 -10.65
N VAL A 815 39.20 7.38 -10.29
CA VAL A 815 40.39 7.56 -11.13
C VAL A 815 40.79 6.20 -11.68
N ILE A 816 40.86 6.03 -13.01
CA ILE A 816 41.37 4.82 -13.66
C ILE A 816 42.62 5.17 -14.44
N VAL A 817 43.74 4.58 -14.07
CA VAL A 817 45.01 4.70 -14.79
C VAL A 817 45.17 3.50 -15.69
N GLY A 818 45.37 3.71 -16.97
CA GLY A 818 45.60 2.66 -17.97
C GLY A 818 46.83 1.82 -17.68
N GLY A 819 46.88 0.58 -18.18
CA GLY A 819 48.09 -0.23 -18.22
C GLY A 819 49.03 0.24 -19.35
N PRO A 820 50.23 -0.39 -19.49
CA PRO A 820 51.22 0.03 -20.50
C PRO A 820 50.73 -0.07 -21.97
N GLU A 821 49.74 -0.95 -22.20
CA GLU A 821 49.17 -1.13 -23.56
C GLU A 821 47.87 -0.36 -23.79
N THR A 822 47.39 0.39 -22.79
CA THR A 822 46.14 1.15 -22.87
C THR A 822 46.26 2.27 -23.90
N LYS A 823 45.24 2.40 -24.77
CA LYS A 823 45.24 3.33 -25.89
C LYS A 823 43.98 4.19 -25.91
N THR A 824 44.14 5.39 -26.44
CA THR A 824 43.06 6.30 -26.77
C THR A 824 42.79 6.28 -28.26
N ILE A 825 41.50 6.22 -28.65
CA ILE A 825 41.07 6.34 -30.04
C ILE A 825 39.98 7.40 -30.16
N LYS A 826 40.03 8.20 -31.22
CA LYS A 826 39.01 9.16 -31.57
C LYS A 826 38.12 8.62 -32.69
N ARG A 827 36.79 8.79 -32.54
CA ARG A 827 35.78 8.47 -33.55
C ARG A 827 34.78 9.62 -33.60
N GLY A 828 34.88 10.45 -34.67
CA GLY A 828 34.20 11.74 -34.68
C GLY A 828 34.65 12.61 -33.51
N GLU A 829 33.70 13.16 -32.78
CA GLU A 829 33.97 13.97 -31.61
C GLU A 829 34.18 13.15 -30.30
N LYS A 830 33.96 11.83 -30.37
CA LYS A 830 34.06 10.95 -29.19
C LYS A 830 35.45 10.37 -29.04
N THR A 831 35.94 10.41 -27.81
CA THR A 831 37.16 9.76 -27.37
C THR A 831 36.81 8.47 -26.65
N TYR A 832 37.50 7.37 -27.00
CA TYR A 832 37.38 6.09 -26.31
C TYR A 832 38.77 5.66 -25.82
N VAL A 833 38.75 5.01 -24.64
CA VAL A 833 39.95 4.40 -24.06
C VAL A 833 39.74 2.89 -23.94
N TYR A 834 40.73 2.11 -24.34
CA TYR A 834 40.65 0.67 -24.23
C TYR A 834 42.05 0.05 -24.00
N THR A 835 42.08 -1.12 -23.35
CA THR A 835 43.29 -1.94 -23.22
C THR A 835 43.19 -3.15 -24.14
N PRO A 836 44.10 -3.33 -25.12
CA PRO A 836 44.05 -4.44 -26.05
C PRO A 836 44.28 -5.80 -25.36
N ARG A 837 43.56 -6.83 -25.78
CA ARG A 837 43.76 -8.23 -25.34
C ARG A 837 44.59 -9.08 -26.31
N GLY A 838 45.34 -8.45 -27.24
CA GLY A 838 46.19 -9.12 -28.21
C GLY A 838 45.48 -9.73 -29.45
N TYR A 839 44.20 -9.47 -29.65
CA TYR A 839 43.44 -9.97 -30.81
C TYR A 839 44.08 -9.54 -32.15
N SER A 840 44.70 -8.37 -32.22
CA SER A 840 45.38 -7.88 -33.42
C SER A 840 46.59 -8.77 -33.87
N LYS A 841 47.23 -9.49 -32.94
CA LYS A 841 48.26 -10.47 -33.26
C LYS A 841 47.65 -11.69 -33.93
N LYS A 842 46.56 -12.25 -33.39
CA LYS A 842 45.82 -13.38 -33.97
C LYS A 842 45.23 -13.06 -35.37
N MET A 843 44.70 -11.86 -35.55
CA MET A 843 44.17 -11.44 -36.87
C MET A 843 45.25 -11.35 -37.94
N LYS A 844 46.50 -11.00 -37.56
CA LYS A 844 47.61 -10.98 -38.49
C LYS A 844 48.18 -12.39 -38.79
N GLU A 845 48.05 -13.31 -37.85
CA GLU A 845 48.47 -14.72 -38.02
C GLU A 845 47.42 -15.51 -38.83
N GLY A 846 46.09 -15.24 -38.64
CA GLY A 846 45.03 -15.81 -39.46
C GLY A 846 45.08 -15.36 -40.92
N ALA A 847 45.41 -14.09 -41.18
CA ALA A 847 45.55 -13.55 -42.56
C ALA A 847 46.83 -14.01 -43.28
N LYS A 848 47.72 -14.79 -42.65
CA LYS A 848 48.86 -15.45 -43.26
C LYS A 848 48.59 -16.92 -43.57
N ASN A 849 47.50 -17.49 -43.13
CA ASN A 849 47.11 -18.90 -43.31
C ASN A 849 45.89 -19.06 -44.24
N ASP A 850 45.32 -18.00 -44.77
CA ASP A 850 44.41 -17.95 -45.89
C ASP A 850 45.17 -17.37 -47.10
#